data_ab803a09bf0c9eaa8ff0407c1f34adc8
#
_entry.id   ab803a09bf0c9eaa8ff0407c1f34adc8
#
_cell.length_a   1.000
_cell.length_b   1.000
_cell.length_c   1.000
_cell.angle_alpha   90.00
_cell.angle_beta   90.00
_cell.angle_gamma   90.00
#
_symmetry.space_group_name_H-M   'P 1'
#
loop_
_entity.id
_entity.type
_entity.pdbx_description
1 polymer ?
#
loop_
_entity_poly.entity_id
_entity_poly.type
_entity_poly.pdbx_seq_one_letter_code
_entity_poly.pdbx_strand_id
1 'polypeptide(L)'
;MYKKVSTDMNFVSREKEVEKFWDDNEIFQKSMDEKEGCPDYIFYDGPPTANGKPHIGHVLTRVIKDMIPRYRTMKGYMVPRKAGWDTHGLPVELEVEKLLGLDGKDQIEKYGLEPFIKKCKESVWKYKGMWEDFSGTVGFWADMEHPYVTYDNNFIESEWWALKQIWDKGLLYKGFKIVPYCPRCGTPLSAQEVAQGYKDVKERSAIVRFKVKDEDAYILAWTTTPWTLPSNLALCVNPKEDYAKVKAADGHVYYMACALLDTVLGRLAEEGKDAYEILETYKGTDLEGKEYEPLYQCAADEAAKQRKKAFYVVCDEYVTLTDGTGVVHIAPAFGEDDANVGRKYELPFVQLVDEKGEMAESTPFAGLFVKKADPEVLKDLDARGLLYDAPKFEHSYPHCWRCDTPLIYYARESWFIKMTAVREDLIRNNNTINWIPESIGKGRFGDWIENVQDWGISRNRYWGTPLNIWQCECGHMHSIGSIEELKSMSDNCPDDIELHRPYIDAVTIKCPECGKEMHRVPEVIDCWFDSGSMPFAQHHYPFENKDLFERQFPADFISEAVDQTRGWFYSLLAISTLLFNKAPYKNVIVLGHVQDENGQKMSKSKGNAVDPFDALEKYGADAIRWYFYINSAPWLPNRFHGKAVQEGQRKFMGTLWNTYAFFVLYANIDNFDATKYTLEYDKLLVMDKWILSKMNTMVKDVDYNLGNYRIPEAARVLQDFVDDLSNWYVRRSRERFWAKGMEQDKINAYMTLYTALVTVSKAAAPMIPFMTEEIYQNLVRSIDKDAPESIHLCDFPEVHEEQIDKELENNMEHVLDLVVMGRACRNASNIKNRQPIGKMFVKADFDLPEFYQEIVADELNVKNVKFTDDVRDFTSYSFKPQLKTVGPKYGKMLGGIKAALNDIDGNAAMDELNATGALKLDVNGQEIELFKEDLLIDTAQIEGYESVNDNGITVVLDTNLSPELLEEGFVREIISKIQTMRKEADFEVMDRIKVTYEGSEKAEAVFEKNNTL
;
A
#
# COMPACT_ATOMS: atom_id res chain seq x y z
N MET A 1 -4.31 40.54 -20.15
CA MET A 1 -4.91 40.70 -18.83
C MET A 1 -5.35 39.30 -18.32
N TYR A 2 -5.13 39.01 -17.08
CA TYR A 2 -5.47 37.68 -16.51
C TYR A 2 -6.99 37.53 -16.32
N LYS A 3 -7.47 36.25 -16.47
CA LYS A 3 -8.88 35.91 -16.15
C LYS A 3 -9.09 36.07 -14.63
N LYS A 4 -10.20 36.73 -14.23
CA LYS A 4 -10.55 36.90 -12.81
C LYS A 4 -10.69 35.51 -12.15
N VAL A 5 -10.09 35.33 -10.99
CA VAL A 5 -10.12 34.08 -10.24
C VAL A 5 -11.22 34.11 -9.19
N SER A 6 -12.07 33.09 -9.19
CA SER A 6 -13.03 32.88 -8.10
C SER A 6 -12.32 32.32 -6.86
N THR A 7 -12.68 32.84 -5.69
CA THR A 7 -12.14 32.38 -4.40
C THR A 7 -12.97 31.25 -3.78
N ASP A 8 -14.00 30.76 -4.48
CA ASP A 8 -14.70 29.55 -4.04
C ASP A 8 -13.77 28.32 -4.12
N MET A 9 -14.05 27.30 -3.30
CA MET A 9 -13.26 26.08 -3.21
C MET A 9 -13.88 24.93 -3.99
N ASN A 10 -14.70 25.23 -4.98
CA ASN A 10 -15.28 24.21 -5.86
C ASN A 10 -14.32 23.83 -6.99
N PHE A 11 -13.41 22.92 -6.69
CA PHE A 11 -12.44 22.46 -7.69
C PHE A 11 -13.01 21.40 -8.67
N VAL A 12 -14.08 20.69 -8.32
CA VAL A 12 -14.64 19.61 -9.17
C VAL A 12 -15.07 20.11 -10.54
N SER A 13 -15.79 21.26 -10.61
CA SER A 13 -16.21 21.82 -11.91
C SER A 13 -15.01 22.27 -12.76
N ARG A 14 -13.97 22.83 -12.11
CA ARG A 14 -12.75 23.24 -12.79
C ARG A 14 -11.96 22.05 -13.34
N GLU A 15 -11.92 20.96 -12.58
CA GLU A 15 -11.28 19.71 -13.04
C GLU A 15 -11.92 19.17 -14.32
N LYS A 16 -13.25 19.20 -14.40
CA LYS A 16 -13.98 18.79 -15.62
C LYS A 16 -13.69 19.69 -16.83
N GLU A 17 -13.50 21.00 -16.60
CA GLU A 17 -13.07 21.94 -17.66
C GLU A 17 -11.65 21.65 -18.14
N VAL A 18 -10.75 21.31 -17.21
CA VAL A 18 -9.35 20.96 -17.53
C VAL A 18 -9.28 19.61 -18.24
N GLU A 19 -10.00 18.60 -17.80
CA GLU A 19 -10.10 17.29 -18.47
C GLU A 19 -10.54 17.49 -19.92
N LYS A 20 -11.62 18.25 -20.13
CA LYS A 20 -12.09 18.59 -21.47
C LYS A 20 -11.03 19.35 -22.30
N PHE A 21 -10.29 20.27 -21.70
CA PHE A 21 -9.19 20.96 -22.37
C PHE A 21 -8.10 20.00 -22.83
N TRP A 22 -7.71 19.03 -21.99
CA TRP A 22 -6.71 18.03 -22.36
C TRP A 22 -7.18 17.15 -23.52
N ASP A 23 -8.45 16.72 -23.50
CA ASP A 23 -9.04 15.89 -24.54
C ASP A 23 -9.17 16.65 -25.87
N ASP A 24 -9.77 17.86 -25.84
CA ASP A 24 -9.97 18.69 -27.03
C ASP A 24 -8.65 19.08 -27.72
N ASN A 25 -7.54 19.14 -26.98
CA ASN A 25 -6.22 19.51 -27.49
C ASN A 25 -5.21 18.35 -27.55
N GLU A 26 -5.63 17.11 -27.30
CA GLU A 26 -4.79 15.91 -27.36
C GLU A 26 -3.49 16.05 -26.54
N ILE A 27 -3.56 16.67 -25.35
CA ILE A 27 -2.37 17.02 -24.54
C ILE A 27 -1.59 15.78 -24.13
N PHE A 28 -2.29 14.68 -23.77
CA PHE A 28 -1.62 13.42 -23.44
C PHE A 28 -0.80 12.89 -24.61
N GLN A 29 -1.38 12.85 -25.81
CA GLN A 29 -0.66 12.38 -27.00
C GLN A 29 0.54 13.28 -27.32
N LYS A 30 0.37 14.62 -27.27
CA LYS A 30 1.45 15.58 -27.44
C LYS A 30 2.60 15.37 -26.44
N SER A 31 2.28 15.02 -25.19
CA SER A 31 3.29 14.77 -24.15
C SER A 31 4.22 13.59 -24.48
N MET A 32 3.76 12.65 -25.31
CA MET A 32 4.58 11.56 -25.84
C MET A 32 5.27 11.96 -27.15
N ASP A 33 4.53 12.55 -28.09
CA ASP A 33 5.05 12.90 -29.41
C ASP A 33 6.21 13.90 -29.34
N GLU A 34 6.13 14.90 -28.47
CA GLU A 34 7.20 15.89 -28.25
C GLU A 34 8.47 15.29 -27.62
N LYS A 35 8.37 14.11 -27.04
CA LYS A 35 9.51 13.38 -26.45
C LYS A 35 10.00 12.23 -27.35
N GLU A 36 9.51 12.12 -28.58
CA GLU A 36 10.02 11.14 -29.55
C GLU A 36 11.54 11.34 -29.76
N GLY A 37 12.30 10.26 -29.64
CA GLY A 37 13.77 10.29 -29.73
C GLY A 37 14.49 10.68 -28.43
N CYS A 38 13.78 11.08 -27.38
CA CYS A 38 14.35 11.23 -26.04
C CYS A 38 14.61 9.87 -25.39
N PRO A 39 15.42 9.81 -24.30
CA PRO A 39 15.62 8.57 -23.55
C PRO A 39 14.29 8.00 -23.04
N ASP A 40 14.13 6.69 -23.16
CA ASP A 40 12.93 6.02 -22.67
C ASP A 40 12.96 5.90 -21.14
N TYR A 41 11.78 6.08 -20.52
CA TYR A 41 11.48 5.66 -19.17
C TYR A 41 10.26 4.74 -19.21
N ILE A 42 10.46 3.46 -18.97
CA ILE A 42 9.45 2.44 -19.24
C ILE A 42 8.61 2.18 -17.99
N PHE A 43 7.32 2.33 -18.16
CA PHE A 43 6.31 2.05 -17.15
C PHE A 43 5.39 0.93 -17.65
N TYR A 44 5.15 -0.08 -16.79
CA TYR A 44 4.11 -1.09 -17.05
C TYR A 44 2.93 -0.87 -16.12
N ASP A 45 1.74 -0.80 -16.69
CA ASP A 45 0.48 -0.79 -15.96
C ASP A 45 -0.03 -2.22 -15.74
N GLY A 46 -0.36 -2.58 -14.49
CA GLY A 46 -1.01 -3.84 -14.19
C GLY A 46 -2.39 -3.89 -14.83
N PRO A 47 -2.68 -4.87 -15.72
CA PRO A 47 -3.92 -4.89 -16.46
C PRO A 47 -5.11 -5.17 -15.52
N PRO A 48 -6.09 -4.27 -15.42
CA PRO A 48 -7.30 -4.55 -14.65
C PRO A 48 -8.15 -5.61 -15.34
N THR A 49 -8.91 -6.39 -14.56
CA THR A 49 -9.95 -7.24 -15.09
C THR A 49 -11.15 -6.40 -15.53
N ALA A 50 -11.47 -6.42 -16.82
CA ALA A 50 -12.49 -5.55 -17.41
C ALA A 50 -13.93 -5.86 -16.92
N ASN A 51 -14.17 -6.98 -16.26
CA ASN A 51 -15.47 -7.39 -15.70
C ASN A 51 -15.70 -6.98 -14.25
N GLY A 52 -14.75 -6.24 -13.64
CA GLY A 52 -14.84 -5.71 -12.27
C GLY A 52 -15.03 -4.19 -12.26
N LYS A 53 -15.82 -3.66 -11.30
CA LYS A 53 -15.95 -2.21 -11.10
C LYS A 53 -14.74 -1.67 -10.37
N PRO A 54 -14.27 -0.44 -10.69
CA PRO A 54 -13.24 0.22 -9.92
C PRO A 54 -13.70 0.45 -8.46
N HIS A 55 -12.76 0.53 -7.54
CA HIS A 55 -12.96 0.82 -6.12
C HIS A 55 -11.90 1.80 -5.62
N ILE A 56 -12.05 2.32 -4.40
CA ILE A 56 -11.17 3.38 -3.86
C ILE A 56 -9.67 2.98 -3.83
N GLY A 57 -9.36 1.71 -3.68
CA GLY A 57 -7.98 1.22 -3.79
C GLY A 57 -7.36 1.43 -5.18
N HIS A 58 -8.17 1.38 -6.24
CA HIS A 58 -7.71 1.68 -7.60
C HIS A 58 -7.42 3.19 -7.78
N VAL A 59 -8.04 4.08 -7.00
CA VAL A 59 -7.65 5.50 -7.00
C VAL A 59 -6.22 5.64 -6.52
N LEU A 60 -5.87 5.02 -5.39
CA LEU A 60 -4.49 5.05 -4.86
C LEU A 60 -3.47 4.54 -5.89
N THR A 61 -3.74 3.37 -6.49
CA THR A 61 -2.84 2.82 -7.53
C THR A 61 -2.68 3.78 -8.70
N ARG A 62 -3.78 4.31 -9.23
CA ARG A 62 -3.73 5.19 -10.40
C ARG A 62 -3.01 6.50 -10.14
N VAL A 63 -3.21 7.13 -8.98
CA VAL A 63 -2.56 8.42 -8.68
C VAL A 63 -1.04 8.28 -8.53
N ILE A 64 -0.56 7.15 -7.97
CA ILE A 64 0.88 6.87 -7.89
C ILE A 64 1.45 6.55 -9.28
N LYS A 65 0.75 5.71 -10.06
CA LYS A 65 1.17 5.31 -11.40
C LYS A 65 1.12 6.44 -12.42
N ASP A 66 0.32 7.47 -12.19
CA ASP A 66 0.26 8.66 -13.04
C ASP A 66 1.33 9.70 -12.70
N MET A 67 1.57 9.91 -11.42
CA MET A 67 2.45 10.98 -10.95
C MET A 67 3.91 10.77 -11.38
N ILE A 68 4.46 9.57 -11.26
CA ILE A 68 5.84 9.26 -11.66
C ILE A 68 6.04 9.42 -13.18
N PRO A 69 5.18 8.86 -14.05
CA PRO A 69 5.25 9.11 -15.50
C PRO A 69 5.16 10.60 -15.87
N ARG A 70 4.27 11.39 -15.25
CA ARG A 70 4.19 12.83 -15.51
C ARG A 70 5.49 13.56 -15.14
N TYR A 71 6.04 13.26 -13.98
CA TYR A 71 7.32 13.80 -13.53
C TYR A 71 8.45 13.44 -14.50
N ARG A 72 8.56 12.16 -14.90
CA ARG A 72 9.60 11.69 -15.84
C ARG A 72 9.47 12.33 -17.22
N THR A 73 8.24 12.51 -17.71
CA THR A 73 8.00 13.25 -18.96
C THR A 73 8.51 14.69 -18.87
N MET A 74 8.24 15.40 -17.77
CA MET A 74 8.75 16.75 -17.54
C MET A 74 10.28 16.77 -17.37
N LYS A 75 10.90 15.66 -16.97
CA LYS A 75 12.37 15.51 -16.90
C LYS A 75 13.01 15.16 -18.26
N GLY A 76 12.24 15.15 -19.34
CA GLY A 76 12.74 14.94 -20.70
C GLY A 76 12.80 13.48 -21.15
N TYR A 77 12.05 12.58 -20.50
CA TYR A 77 11.95 11.19 -20.94
C TYR A 77 10.74 10.95 -21.83
N MET A 78 10.90 10.03 -22.79
CA MET A 78 9.78 9.39 -23.48
C MET A 78 9.20 8.33 -22.54
N VAL A 79 7.94 8.48 -22.17
CA VAL A 79 7.26 7.55 -21.25
C VAL A 79 6.07 6.90 -21.95
N PRO A 80 6.23 5.75 -22.59
CA PRO A 80 5.12 4.98 -23.15
C PRO A 80 4.17 4.55 -22.01
N ARG A 81 2.87 4.74 -22.22
CA ARG A 81 1.83 4.45 -21.21
C ARG A 81 0.73 3.61 -21.85
N LYS A 82 1.09 2.42 -22.33
CA LYS A 82 0.13 1.51 -22.97
C LYS A 82 -0.77 0.88 -21.90
N ALA A 83 -2.08 1.03 -22.06
CA ALA A 83 -3.06 0.34 -21.23
C ALA A 83 -3.19 -1.14 -21.65
N GLY A 84 -3.76 -1.96 -20.78
CA GLY A 84 -4.01 -3.37 -21.04
C GLY A 84 -5.25 -3.87 -20.31
N TRP A 85 -5.81 -4.98 -20.80
CA TRP A 85 -6.96 -5.64 -20.22
C TRP A 85 -6.68 -7.13 -20.00
N ASP A 86 -6.84 -7.55 -18.75
CA ASP A 86 -6.86 -8.96 -18.38
C ASP A 86 -8.29 -9.51 -18.59
N THR A 87 -8.43 -10.40 -19.56
CA THR A 87 -9.74 -10.77 -20.09
C THR A 87 -10.08 -12.25 -19.97
N HIS A 88 -9.17 -13.06 -19.42
CA HIS A 88 -9.33 -14.51 -19.30
C HIS A 88 -9.60 -14.99 -17.85
N GLY A 89 -9.91 -16.27 -17.75
CA GLY A 89 -9.90 -17.05 -16.52
C GLY A 89 -11.22 -17.05 -15.74
N LEU A 90 -11.13 -17.61 -14.55
CA LEU A 90 -12.26 -17.78 -13.62
C LEU A 90 -13.04 -16.48 -13.33
N PRO A 91 -12.41 -15.29 -13.24
CA PRO A 91 -13.17 -14.08 -13.01
C PRO A 91 -14.27 -13.82 -14.03
N VAL A 92 -13.97 -14.04 -15.28
CA VAL A 92 -14.90 -13.84 -16.40
C VAL A 92 -15.92 -14.97 -16.46
N GLU A 93 -15.46 -16.21 -16.40
CA GLU A 93 -16.36 -17.40 -16.46
C GLU A 93 -17.43 -17.35 -15.38
N LEU A 94 -17.06 -17.08 -14.11
CA LEU A 94 -17.99 -17.04 -13.00
C LEU A 94 -19.01 -15.90 -13.11
N GLU A 95 -18.62 -14.75 -13.67
CA GLU A 95 -19.57 -13.67 -13.95
C GLU A 95 -20.57 -14.08 -15.04
N VAL A 96 -20.10 -14.78 -16.08
CA VAL A 96 -20.97 -15.29 -17.15
C VAL A 96 -21.86 -16.45 -16.66
N GLU A 97 -21.35 -17.38 -15.85
CA GLU A 97 -22.18 -18.40 -15.17
C GLU A 97 -23.34 -17.75 -14.42
N LYS A 98 -23.01 -16.71 -13.62
CA LYS A 98 -24.01 -15.97 -12.85
C LYS A 98 -25.03 -15.22 -13.75
N LEU A 99 -24.54 -14.62 -14.84
CA LEU A 99 -25.39 -13.92 -15.80
C LEU A 99 -26.39 -14.88 -16.50
N LEU A 100 -25.95 -16.10 -16.79
CA LEU A 100 -26.75 -17.13 -17.46
C LEU A 100 -27.52 -18.03 -16.49
N GLY A 101 -27.35 -17.86 -15.18
CA GLY A 101 -27.95 -18.72 -14.17
C GLY A 101 -27.40 -20.16 -14.17
N LEU A 102 -26.16 -20.35 -14.60
CA LEU A 102 -25.48 -21.63 -14.63
C LEU A 102 -24.72 -21.90 -13.31
N ASP A 103 -24.62 -23.16 -12.91
CA ASP A 103 -23.86 -23.57 -11.73
C ASP A 103 -22.92 -24.73 -12.09
N GLY A 104 -21.65 -24.40 -12.30
CA GLY A 104 -20.59 -25.35 -12.55
C GLY A 104 -20.50 -25.88 -13.98
N LYS A 105 -19.50 -26.75 -14.18
CA LYS A 105 -19.07 -27.26 -15.50
C LYS A 105 -20.16 -28.01 -16.26
N ASP A 106 -20.89 -28.90 -15.57
CA ASP A 106 -21.92 -29.72 -16.20
C ASP A 106 -23.00 -28.90 -16.88
N GLN A 107 -23.34 -27.73 -16.30
CA GLN A 107 -24.35 -26.85 -16.85
C GLN A 107 -23.77 -26.00 -18.00
N ILE A 108 -22.49 -25.62 -17.95
CA ILE A 108 -21.82 -24.96 -19.07
C ILE A 108 -21.78 -25.89 -20.30
N GLU A 109 -21.43 -27.16 -20.10
CA GLU A 109 -21.39 -28.16 -21.18
C GLU A 109 -22.76 -28.41 -21.81
N LYS A 110 -23.82 -28.44 -21.00
CA LYS A 110 -25.22 -28.55 -21.48
C LYS A 110 -25.67 -27.29 -22.23
N TYR A 111 -25.24 -26.09 -21.80
CA TYR A 111 -25.53 -24.84 -22.49
C TYR A 111 -24.84 -24.77 -23.86
N GLY A 112 -23.69 -25.36 -24.00
CA GLY A 112 -22.85 -25.38 -25.18
C GLY A 112 -21.62 -24.49 -25.04
N LEU A 113 -20.46 -25.04 -25.40
CA LEU A 113 -19.17 -24.38 -25.17
C LEU A 113 -19.01 -23.12 -26.05
N GLU A 114 -19.32 -23.19 -27.33
CA GLU A 114 -19.21 -22.06 -28.24
C GLU A 114 -20.05 -20.83 -27.83
N PRO A 115 -21.35 -20.97 -27.53
CA PRO A 115 -22.15 -19.83 -27.05
C PRO A 115 -21.67 -19.32 -25.70
N PHE A 116 -21.13 -20.17 -24.82
CA PHE A 116 -20.55 -19.74 -23.56
C PHE A 116 -19.29 -18.89 -23.77
N ILE A 117 -18.37 -19.32 -24.63
CA ILE A 117 -17.15 -18.57 -24.98
C ILE A 117 -17.50 -17.20 -25.61
N LYS A 118 -18.48 -17.16 -26.50
CA LYS A 118 -18.97 -15.87 -27.05
C LYS A 118 -19.48 -14.94 -25.98
N LYS A 119 -20.21 -15.47 -24.98
CA LYS A 119 -20.69 -14.67 -23.86
C LYS A 119 -19.55 -14.20 -22.95
N CYS A 120 -18.51 -15.00 -22.74
CA CYS A 120 -17.30 -14.56 -22.02
C CYS A 120 -16.64 -13.38 -22.77
N LYS A 121 -16.45 -13.50 -24.07
CA LYS A 121 -15.85 -12.46 -24.92
C LYS A 121 -16.66 -11.15 -24.94
N GLU A 122 -18.00 -11.22 -24.89
CA GLU A 122 -18.87 -10.05 -24.75
C GLU A 122 -18.81 -9.44 -23.35
N SER A 123 -18.78 -10.29 -22.32
CA SER A 123 -18.86 -9.88 -20.92
C SER A 123 -17.68 -9.05 -20.44
N VAL A 124 -16.48 -9.27 -20.99
CA VAL A 124 -15.26 -8.55 -20.57
C VAL A 124 -15.34 -7.04 -20.81
N TRP A 125 -16.17 -6.58 -21.75
CA TRP A 125 -16.31 -5.16 -22.07
C TRP A 125 -17.41 -4.44 -21.29
N LYS A 126 -18.10 -5.14 -20.39
CA LYS A 126 -19.24 -4.61 -19.63
C LYS A 126 -18.93 -3.33 -18.86
N TYR A 127 -17.73 -3.20 -18.33
CA TYR A 127 -17.33 -2.07 -17.49
C TYR A 127 -16.24 -1.20 -18.13
N LYS A 128 -15.91 -1.44 -19.41
CA LYS A 128 -14.84 -0.68 -20.11
C LYS A 128 -15.06 0.83 -20.00
N GLY A 129 -16.21 1.34 -20.40
CA GLY A 129 -16.53 2.76 -20.34
C GLY A 129 -16.42 3.33 -18.93
N MET A 130 -16.86 2.56 -17.92
CA MET A 130 -16.71 2.97 -16.51
C MET A 130 -15.23 3.11 -16.09
N TRP A 131 -14.34 2.24 -16.57
CA TRP A 131 -12.91 2.32 -16.31
C TRP A 131 -12.26 3.49 -17.04
N GLU A 132 -12.70 3.77 -18.27
CA GLU A 132 -12.24 4.92 -19.06
C GLU A 132 -12.65 6.23 -18.38
N ASP A 133 -13.95 6.40 -18.02
CA ASP A 133 -14.47 7.56 -17.28
C ASP A 133 -13.75 7.73 -15.93
N PHE A 134 -13.57 6.65 -15.18
CA PHE A 134 -12.84 6.65 -13.91
C PHE A 134 -11.40 7.14 -14.08
N SER A 135 -10.72 6.67 -15.12
CA SER A 135 -9.34 7.06 -15.39
C SER A 135 -9.22 8.52 -15.78
N GLY A 136 -10.12 9.03 -16.63
CA GLY A 136 -10.20 10.44 -17.00
C GLY A 136 -10.43 11.33 -15.78
N THR A 137 -11.44 11.00 -14.97
CA THR A 137 -11.80 11.78 -13.77
C THR A 137 -10.67 11.82 -12.72
N VAL A 138 -9.93 10.73 -12.54
CA VAL A 138 -8.75 10.69 -11.65
C VAL A 138 -7.56 11.46 -12.23
N GLY A 139 -7.56 11.70 -13.53
CA GLY A 139 -6.43 12.29 -14.26
C GLY A 139 -5.33 11.28 -14.57
N PHE A 140 -5.67 9.99 -14.64
CA PHE A 140 -4.74 8.94 -15.04
C PHE A 140 -4.56 8.92 -16.56
N TRP A 141 -3.36 9.22 -17.02
CA TRP A 141 -3.02 9.23 -18.43
C TRP A 141 -2.42 7.90 -18.88
N ALA A 142 -3.16 7.20 -19.75
CA ALA A 142 -2.70 5.99 -20.43
C ALA A 142 -3.38 5.89 -21.81
N ASP A 143 -2.71 5.27 -22.78
CA ASP A 143 -3.29 4.98 -24.10
C ASP A 143 -4.32 3.84 -23.96
N MET A 144 -5.58 4.25 -23.76
CA MET A 144 -6.74 3.36 -23.67
C MET A 144 -7.39 3.10 -25.03
N GLU A 145 -6.98 3.81 -26.09
CA GLU A 145 -7.49 3.62 -27.45
C GLU A 145 -6.82 2.42 -28.13
N HIS A 146 -5.54 2.17 -27.82
CA HIS A 146 -4.75 1.08 -28.40
C HIS A 146 -4.21 0.13 -27.31
N PRO A 147 -5.08 -0.41 -26.45
CA PRO A 147 -4.65 -1.29 -25.38
C PRO A 147 -4.21 -2.66 -25.93
N TYR A 148 -3.38 -3.37 -25.18
CA TYR A 148 -3.27 -4.81 -25.41
C TYR A 148 -4.43 -5.53 -24.70
N VAL A 149 -4.85 -6.65 -25.28
CA VAL A 149 -5.94 -7.47 -24.77
C VAL A 149 -5.48 -8.92 -24.71
N THR A 150 -5.54 -9.54 -23.54
CA THR A 150 -4.95 -10.87 -23.35
C THR A 150 -5.64 -11.97 -24.16
N TYR A 151 -6.89 -11.80 -24.59
CA TYR A 151 -7.55 -12.75 -25.47
C TYR A 151 -7.24 -12.63 -26.96
N ASP A 152 -6.51 -11.59 -27.39
CA ASP A 152 -6.17 -11.44 -28.81
C ASP A 152 -5.22 -12.54 -29.28
N ASN A 153 -5.41 -13.02 -30.49
CA ASN A 153 -4.58 -14.10 -31.06
C ASN A 153 -3.08 -13.79 -31.02
N ASN A 154 -2.69 -12.55 -31.29
CA ASN A 154 -1.29 -12.13 -31.24
C ASN A 154 -0.71 -12.24 -29.85
N PHE A 155 -1.50 -11.90 -28.84
CA PHE A 155 -1.09 -12.05 -27.45
C PHE A 155 -0.92 -13.53 -27.08
N ILE A 156 -1.93 -14.36 -27.39
CA ILE A 156 -1.90 -15.81 -27.15
C ILE A 156 -0.75 -16.48 -27.90
N GLU A 157 -0.47 -16.08 -29.14
CA GLU A 157 0.65 -16.65 -29.92
C GLU A 157 2.00 -16.37 -29.24
N SER A 158 2.19 -15.16 -28.69
CA SER A 158 3.38 -14.86 -27.89
C SER A 158 3.47 -15.71 -26.61
N GLU A 159 2.36 -16.01 -25.96
CA GLU A 159 2.32 -16.92 -24.82
C GLU A 159 2.65 -18.36 -25.22
N TRP A 160 2.17 -18.83 -26.37
CA TRP A 160 2.54 -20.13 -26.92
C TRP A 160 4.02 -20.23 -27.22
N TRP A 161 4.60 -19.15 -27.76
CA TRP A 161 6.05 -19.08 -27.91
C TRP A 161 6.75 -19.23 -26.56
N ALA A 162 6.31 -18.50 -25.54
CA ALA A 162 6.88 -18.57 -24.21
C ALA A 162 6.78 -19.98 -23.60
N LEU A 163 5.60 -20.60 -23.67
CA LEU A 163 5.39 -21.97 -23.20
C LEU A 163 6.25 -22.98 -23.97
N LYS A 164 6.42 -22.81 -25.28
CA LYS A 164 7.32 -23.59 -26.10
C LYS A 164 8.77 -23.47 -25.63
N GLN A 165 9.26 -22.27 -25.33
CA GLN A 165 10.60 -22.06 -24.78
C GLN A 165 10.79 -22.80 -23.44
N ILE A 166 9.77 -22.75 -22.57
CA ILE A 166 9.76 -23.44 -21.28
C ILE A 166 9.73 -24.96 -21.46
N TRP A 167 8.95 -25.46 -22.44
CA TRP A 167 8.89 -26.86 -22.84
C TRP A 167 10.25 -27.36 -23.34
N ASP A 168 10.89 -26.64 -24.25
CA ASP A 168 12.18 -27.00 -24.84
C ASP A 168 13.30 -27.05 -23.79
N LYS A 169 13.18 -26.30 -22.70
CA LYS A 169 14.05 -26.37 -21.54
C LYS A 169 13.75 -27.55 -20.59
N GLY A 170 12.72 -28.36 -20.89
CA GLY A 170 12.29 -29.46 -20.05
C GLY A 170 11.65 -29.03 -18.71
N LEU A 171 11.16 -27.80 -18.63
CA LEU A 171 10.60 -27.23 -17.39
C LEU A 171 9.07 -27.31 -17.35
N LEU A 172 8.38 -27.53 -18.48
CA LEU A 172 6.94 -27.77 -18.53
C LEU A 172 6.70 -29.28 -18.58
N TYR A 173 6.00 -29.81 -17.59
CA TYR A 173 5.78 -31.26 -17.46
C TYR A 173 4.40 -31.59 -16.91
N LYS A 174 3.93 -32.81 -17.23
CA LYS A 174 2.71 -33.42 -16.69
C LYS A 174 3.05 -34.26 -15.47
N GLY A 175 2.34 -34.05 -14.36
CA GLY A 175 2.58 -34.78 -13.12
C GLY A 175 1.28 -35.15 -12.40
N PHE A 176 1.29 -36.28 -11.73
CA PHE A 176 0.23 -36.69 -10.80
C PHE A 176 0.64 -36.28 -9.39
N LYS A 177 -0.03 -35.26 -8.85
CA LYS A 177 0.30 -34.67 -7.53
C LYS A 177 -0.97 -34.35 -6.75
N ILE A 178 -0.79 -34.19 -5.45
CA ILE A 178 -1.79 -33.55 -4.61
C ILE A 178 -1.78 -32.05 -4.91
N VAL A 179 -2.92 -31.52 -5.34
CA VAL A 179 -3.05 -30.12 -5.68
C VAL A 179 -4.21 -29.48 -4.92
N PRO A 180 -4.11 -28.19 -4.56
CA PRO A 180 -5.26 -27.44 -4.10
C PRO A 180 -6.32 -27.41 -5.20
N TYR A 181 -7.52 -27.81 -4.87
CA TYR A 181 -8.58 -27.99 -5.85
C TYR A 181 -9.89 -27.35 -5.38
N CYS A 182 -10.54 -26.64 -6.28
CA CYS A 182 -11.86 -26.08 -6.03
C CYS A 182 -12.94 -27.00 -6.58
N PRO A 183 -13.73 -27.70 -5.74
CA PRO A 183 -14.76 -28.64 -6.21
C PRO A 183 -15.88 -27.96 -7.02
N ARG A 184 -16.27 -26.75 -6.65
CA ARG A 184 -17.32 -25.99 -7.37
C ARG A 184 -16.84 -25.54 -8.76
N CYS A 185 -15.62 -25.01 -8.86
CA CYS A 185 -15.06 -24.61 -10.15
C CYS A 185 -14.56 -25.79 -10.98
N GLY A 186 -14.34 -26.95 -10.35
CA GLY A 186 -13.88 -28.18 -11.01
C GLY A 186 -12.45 -28.07 -11.55
N THR A 187 -11.58 -27.30 -10.88
CA THR A 187 -10.22 -27.04 -11.37
C THR A 187 -9.20 -26.94 -10.24
N PRO A 188 -7.93 -27.35 -10.48
CA PRO A 188 -6.85 -27.06 -9.56
C PRO A 188 -6.52 -25.58 -9.55
N LEU A 189 -5.93 -25.10 -8.46
CA LEU A 189 -5.48 -23.74 -8.27
C LEU A 189 -3.96 -23.72 -8.05
N SER A 190 -3.32 -22.64 -8.48
CA SER A 190 -1.91 -22.41 -8.21
C SER A 190 -1.68 -21.92 -6.77
N ALA A 191 -0.45 -22.06 -6.25
CA ALA A 191 -0.10 -21.61 -4.90
C ALA A 191 -0.41 -20.12 -4.68
N GLN A 192 -0.23 -19.29 -5.70
CA GLN A 192 -0.53 -17.85 -5.67
C GLN A 192 -2.04 -17.56 -5.56
N GLU A 193 -2.90 -18.36 -6.20
CA GLU A 193 -4.35 -18.22 -6.08
C GLU A 193 -4.84 -18.68 -4.71
N VAL A 194 -4.29 -19.76 -4.19
CA VAL A 194 -4.58 -20.29 -2.84
C VAL A 194 -4.20 -19.26 -1.77
N ALA A 195 -3.04 -18.62 -1.91
CA ALA A 195 -2.54 -17.62 -0.95
C ALA A 195 -3.47 -16.40 -0.80
N GLN A 196 -4.33 -16.12 -1.77
CA GLN A 196 -5.31 -15.03 -1.72
C GLN A 196 -6.63 -15.40 -1.04
N GLY A 197 -6.87 -16.69 -0.81
CA GLY A 197 -8.17 -17.22 -0.35
C GLY A 197 -8.21 -17.68 1.10
N TYR A 198 -7.19 -17.47 1.91
CA TYR A 198 -7.18 -17.89 3.30
C TYR A 198 -8.19 -17.11 4.16
N LYS A 199 -8.93 -17.86 5.00
CA LYS A 199 -9.88 -17.32 5.98
C LYS A 199 -9.75 -18.03 7.31
N ASP A 200 -9.93 -17.28 8.39
CA ASP A 200 -10.05 -17.89 9.71
C ASP A 200 -11.42 -18.55 9.87
N VAL A 201 -11.41 -19.85 10.13
CA VAL A 201 -12.61 -20.67 10.31
C VAL A 201 -12.61 -21.33 11.68
N LYS A 202 -13.81 -21.55 12.22
CA LYS A 202 -14.02 -22.28 13.47
C LYS A 202 -14.70 -23.60 13.14
N GLU A 203 -13.95 -24.67 13.20
CA GLU A 203 -14.42 -26.01 12.89
C GLU A 203 -14.22 -26.93 14.10
N ARG A 204 -14.75 -28.17 14.02
CA ARG A 204 -14.44 -29.19 14.99
C ARG A 204 -13.34 -30.09 14.43
N SER A 205 -12.26 -30.26 15.17
CA SER A 205 -11.30 -31.31 14.93
C SER A 205 -11.78 -32.62 15.56
N ALA A 206 -11.09 -33.72 15.27
CA ALA A 206 -11.41 -35.03 15.85
C ALA A 206 -10.17 -35.64 16.48
N ILE A 207 -10.31 -36.15 17.70
CA ILE A 207 -9.39 -37.13 18.30
C ILE A 207 -10.07 -38.49 18.27
N VAL A 208 -9.49 -39.43 17.56
CA VAL A 208 -10.10 -40.68 17.19
C VAL A 208 -9.35 -41.87 17.79
N ARG A 209 -10.09 -42.87 18.31
CA ARG A 209 -9.58 -44.11 18.83
C ARG A 209 -9.42 -45.14 17.73
N PHE A 210 -8.18 -45.48 17.39
CA PHE A 210 -7.87 -46.57 16.47
C PHE A 210 -7.57 -47.83 17.26
N LYS A 211 -8.41 -48.85 17.14
CA LYS A 211 -8.27 -50.12 17.88
C LYS A 211 -7.02 -50.86 17.44
N VAL A 212 -6.09 -51.12 18.36
CA VAL A 212 -4.91 -51.93 18.09
C VAL A 212 -5.32 -53.35 17.84
N LYS A 213 -4.72 -54.00 16.82
CA LYS A 213 -4.99 -55.39 16.48
C LYS A 213 -4.37 -56.29 17.54
N ASP A 214 -5.12 -57.33 17.95
CA ASP A 214 -4.71 -58.35 18.94
C ASP A 214 -4.35 -57.79 20.34
N GLU A 215 -4.77 -56.54 20.64
CA GLU A 215 -4.53 -55.89 21.92
C GLU A 215 -5.76 -55.06 22.34
N ASP A 216 -6.09 -55.08 23.66
CA ASP A 216 -7.17 -54.22 24.16
C ASP A 216 -6.67 -52.81 24.49
N ALA A 217 -6.26 -52.11 23.45
CA ALA A 217 -5.76 -50.75 23.48
C ALA A 217 -6.12 -49.94 22.22
N TYR A 218 -6.00 -48.66 22.28
CA TYR A 218 -6.26 -47.74 21.15
C TYR A 218 -5.06 -46.83 20.93
N ILE A 219 -4.83 -46.48 19.68
CA ILE A 219 -3.96 -45.34 19.33
C ILE A 219 -4.85 -44.11 19.17
N LEU A 220 -4.52 -43.01 19.87
CA LEU A 220 -5.22 -41.74 19.70
C LEU A 220 -4.57 -40.92 18.59
N ALA A 221 -5.28 -40.67 17.51
CA ALA A 221 -4.83 -39.79 16.43
C ALA A 221 -5.74 -38.58 16.29
N TRP A 222 -5.17 -37.45 15.85
CA TRP A 222 -5.87 -36.18 15.67
C TRP A 222 -5.94 -35.78 14.21
N THR A 223 -7.06 -35.15 13.82
CA THR A 223 -7.24 -34.55 12.49
C THR A 223 -8.11 -33.30 12.56
N THR A 224 -7.81 -32.32 11.71
CA THR A 224 -8.64 -31.14 11.46
C THR A 224 -9.65 -31.33 10.34
N THR A 225 -9.58 -32.43 9.63
CA THR A 225 -10.43 -32.78 8.47
C THR A 225 -11.11 -34.16 8.65
N PRO A 226 -12.16 -34.28 9.48
CA PRO A 226 -12.82 -35.56 9.75
C PRO A 226 -13.27 -36.30 8.48
N TRP A 227 -13.64 -35.61 7.42
CA TRP A 227 -14.05 -36.17 6.14
C TRP A 227 -12.98 -37.04 5.45
N THR A 228 -11.69 -36.90 5.84
CA THR A 228 -10.61 -37.73 5.28
C THR A 228 -10.48 -39.09 5.98
N LEU A 229 -11.07 -39.27 7.17
CA LEU A 229 -10.98 -40.48 7.98
C LEU A 229 -11.48 -41.73 7.26
N PRO A 230 -12.57 -41.71 6.44
CA PRO A 230 -12.97 -42.86 5.64
C PRO A 230 -11.90 -43.36 4.67
N SER A 231 -10.91 -42.55 4.32
CA SER A 231 -9.76 -42.90 3.47
C SER A 231 -8.49 -43.21 4.27
N ASN A 232 -8.56 -43.38 5.59
CA ASN A 232 -7.39 -43.69 6.42
C ASN A 232 -6.73 -45.00 6.02
N LEU A 233 -5.38 -45.01 5.95
CA LEU A 233 -4.57 -46.16 5.57
C LEU A 233 -3.39 -46.43 6.50
N ALA A 234 -2.96 -45.46 7.27
CA ALA A 234 -1.88 -45.60 8.24
C ALA A 234 -2.01 -44.51 9.36
N LEU A 235 -1.26 -44.70 10.42
CA LEU A 235 -1.03 -43.71 11.47
C LEU A 235 0.46 -43.36 11.50
N CYS A 236 0.80 -42.05 11.51
CA CYS A 236 2.18 -41.62 11.50
C CYS A 236 2.61 -41.05 12.84
N VAL A 237 3.79 -41.44 13.29
CA VAL A 237 4.44 -40.95 14.52
C VAL A 237 5.80 -40.36 14.18
N ASN A 238 6.31 -39.48 15.04
CA ASN A 238 7.67 -38.94 14.88
C ASN A 238 8.70 -39.95 15.42
N PRO A 239 9.66 -40.40 14.60
CA PRO A 239 10.61 -41.47 15.02
C PRO A 239 11.50 -41.07 16.21
N LYS A 240 11.74 -39.77 16.43
CA LYS A 240 12.66 -39.24 17.45
C LYS A 240 11.97 -38.94 18.78
N GLU A 241 10.64 -38.86 18.80
CA GLU A 241 9.88 -38.46 19.96
C GLU A 241 9.47 -39.67 20.85
N ASP A 242 9.12 -39.36 22.11
CA ASP A 242 8.72 -40.36 23.10
C ASP A 242 7.18 -40.49 23.08
N TYR A 243 6.73 -41.76 23.05
CA TYR A 243 5.33 -42.15 23.09
C TYR A 243 5.07 -43.03 24.32
N ALA A 244 3.88 -42.93 24.88
CA ALA A 244 3.51 -43.69 26.07
C ALA A 244 2.33 -44.59 25.78
N LYS A 245 2.36 -45.77 26.38
CA LYS A 245 1.18 -46.59 26.59
C LYS A 245 0.65 -46.27 27.98
N VAL A 246 -0.57 -45.77 28.06
CA VAL A 246 -1.16 -45.31 29.33
C VAL A 246 -2.50 -45.94 29.58
N LYS A 247 -2.80 -46.23 30.85
CA LYS A 247 -4.13 -46.58 31.29
C LYS A 247 -4.84 -45.34 31.76
N ALA A 248 -5.86 -44.89 31.03
CA ALA A 248 -6.59 -43.67 31.35
C ALA A 248 -7.73 -43.94 32.37
N ALA A 249 -8.17 -42.89 33.04
CA ALA A 249 -9.23 -42.96 34.03
C ALA A 249 -10.60 -43.35 33.44
N ASP A 250 -10.80 -43.23 32.12
CA ASP A 250 -11.98 -43.69 31.41
C ASP A 250 -12.02 -45.25 31.20
N GLY A 251 -11.00 -45.97 31.71
CA GLY A 251 -10.89 -47.39 31.67
C GLY A 251 -10.19 -47.98 30.44
N HIS A 252 -9.85 -47.15 29.46
CA HIS A 252 -9.16 -47.57 28.24
C HIS A 252 -7.64 -47.43 28.34
N VAL A 253 -6.95 -48.19 27.49
CA VAL A 253 -5.50 -48.08 27.30
C VAL A 253 -5.23 -47.35 26.01
N TYR A 254 -4.39 -46.30 26.06
CA TYR A 254 -4.06 -45.45 24.93
C TYR A 254 -2.57 -45.43 24.62
N TYR A 255 -2.26 -45.28 23.33
CA TYR A 255 -0.94 -44.92 22.83
C TYR A 255 -1.00 -43.49 22.28
N MET A 256 -0.12 -42.63 22.73
CA MET A 256 0.04 -41.23 22.23
C MET A 256 1.39 -40.64 22.68
N ALA A 257 1.75 -39.45 22.17
CA ALA A 257 2.99 -38.80 22.54
C ALA A 257 3.03 -38.43 24.04
N CYS A 258 4.15 -38.68 24.70
CA CYS A 258 4.34 -38.36 26.12
C CYS A 258 4.14 -36.89 26.42
N ALA A 259 4.61 -35.99 25.56
CA ALA A 259 4.55 -34.53 25.74
C ALA A 259 3.11 -33.97 25.75
N LEU A 260 2.14 -34.72 25.21
CA LEU A 260 0.74 -34.28 25.05
C LEU A 260 -0.23 -35.00 25.99
N LEU A 261 0.25 -35.88 26.88
CA LEU A 261 -0.61 -36.64 27.81
C LEU A 261 -1.49 -35.76 28.67
N ASP A 262 -0.92 -34.74 29.33
CA ASP A 262 -1.67 -33.84 30.20
C ASP A 262 -2.67 -32.97 29.40
N THR A 263 -2.29 -32.57 28.21
CA THR A 263 -3.14 -31.74 27.33
C THR A 263 -4.39 -32.52 26.88
N VAL A 264 -4.24 -33.78 26.52
CA VAL A 264 -5.33 -34.60 25.98
C VAL A 264 -6.09 -35.35 27.06
N LEU A 265 -5.39 -36.03 27.99
CA LEU A 265 -5.99 -36.90 29.01
C LEU A 265 -6.21 -36.19 30.36
N GLY A 266 -5.53 -35.04 30.63
CA GLY A 266 -5.63 -34.35 31.92
C GLY A 266 -7.06 -34.02 32.34
N ARG A 267 -7.96 -33.83 31.40
CA ARG A 267 -9.39 -33.61 31.66
C ARG A 267 -10.13 -34.76 32.29
N LEU A 268 -9.54 -35.95 32.27
CA LEU A 268 -10.10 -37.13 32.90
C LEU A 268 -9.76 -37.22 34.40
N ALA A 269 -8.97 -36.27 34.93
CA ALA A 269 -8.64 -36.20 36.35
C ALA A 269 -9.92 -35.92 37.17
N GLU A 270 -10.14 -36.75 38.24
CA GLU A 270 -11.17 -36.53 39.24
C GLU A 270 -10.51 -36.24 40.59
N GLU A 271 -11.24 -35.66 41.52
CA GLU A 271 -10.74 -35.36 42.85
C GLU A 271 -10.18 -36.61 43.53
N GLY A 272 -8.86 -36.65 43.74
CA GLY A 272 -8.16 -37.79 44.37
C GLY A 272 -7.80 -38.94 43.42
N LYS A 273 -7.98 -38.79 42.09
CA LYS A 273 -7.55 -39.77 41.09
C LYS A 273 -6.74 -39.13 39.96
N ASP A 274 -5.66 -39.78 39.57
CA ASP A 274 -4.87 -39.37 38.42
C ASP A 274 -5.65 -39.63 37.10
N ALA A 275 -5.46 -38.71 36.13
CA ALA A 275 -6.08 -38.84 34.79
C ALA A 275 -5.63 -40.07 34.03
N TYR A 276 -4.42 -40.52 34.24
CA TYR A 276 -3.81 -41.66 33.59
C TYR A 276 -2.63 -42.24 34.38
N GLU A 277 -2.28 -43.47 34.10
CA GLU A 277 -1.07 -44.18 34.58
C GLU A 277 -0.24 -44.59 33.39
N ILE A 278 1.05 -44.19 33.34
CA ILE A 278 1.98 -44.61 32.30
C ILE A 278 2.40 -46.05 32.56
N LEU A 279 2.08 -46.93 31.61
CA LEU A 279 2.40 -48.35 31.67
C LEU A 279 3.78 -48.65 31.07
N GLU A 280 4.06 -48.04 29.93
CA GLU A 280 5.29 -48.21 29.15
C GLU A 280 5.59 -46.96 28.33
N THR A 281 6.86 -46.74 27.95
CA THR A 281 7.33 -45.65 27.11
C THR A 281 8.12 -46.23 25.94
N TYR A 282 7.94 -45.64 24.76
CA TYR A 282 8.54 -46.07 23.50
C TYR A 282 9.12 -44.87 22.74
N LYS A 283 10.16 -45.11 21.95
CA LYS A 283 10.46 -44.21 20.84
C LYS A 283 9.45 -44.40 19.71
N GLY A 284 9.21 -43.40 18.91
CA GLY A 284 8.32 -43.53 17.74
C GLY A 284 8.70 -44.72 16.85
N THR A 285 10.02 -44.93 16.66
CA THR A 285 10.53 -46.12 15.92
C THR A 285 10.12 -47.46 16.50
N ASP A 286 9.84 -47.56 17.78
CA ASP A 286 9.44 -48.82 18.43
C ASP A 286 7.97 -49.16 18.16
N LEU A 287 7.18 -48.17 17.76
CA LEU A 287 5.79 -48.31 17.37
C LEU A 287 5.60 -48.63 15.89
N GLU A 288 6.65 -48.48 15.08
CA GLU A 288 6.59 -48.74 13.64
C GLU A 288 6.16 -50.18 13.34
N GLY A 289 5.19 -50.33 12.44
CA GLY A 289 4.66 -51.61 12.05
C GLY A 289 3.54 -52.15 12.95
N LYS A 290 3.20 -51.50 14.08
CA LYS A 290 2.09 -51.89 14.95
C LYS A 290 0.78 -51.76 14.17
N GLU A 291 0.04 -52.88 14.06
CA GLU A 291 -1.18 -52.96 13.27
C GLU A 291 -2.42 -52.54 14.10
N TYR A 292 -3.37 -51.91 13.41
CA TYR A 292 -4.67 -51.54 13.98
C TYR A 292 -5.83 -51.96 13.07
N GLU A 293 -7.05 -52.02 13.61
CA GLU A 293 -8.26 -52.38 12.86
C GLU A 293 -8.68 -51.20 11.95
N PRO A 294 -9.10 -51.42 10.68
CA PRO A 294 -9.59 -50.38 9.79
C PRO A 294 -10.73 -49.60 10.44
N LEU A 295 -10.66 -48.27 10.34
CA LEU A 295 -11.70 -47.39 10.87
C LEU A 295 -13.01 -47.52 10.08
N TYR A 296 -12.87 -47.68 8.75
CA TYR A 296 -13.97 -47.89 7.81
C TYR A 296 -13.68 -49.06 6.84
N GLN A 297 -14.68 -49.87 6.59
CA GLN A 297 -14.53 -51.04 5.70
C GLN A 297 -14.28 -50.66 4.25
N CYS A 298 -14.83 -49.52 3.79
CA CYS A 298 -14.63 -49.04 2.43
C CYS A 298 -13.14 -48.80 2.07
N ALA A 299 -12.35 -48.28 3.03
CA ALA A 299 -10.91 -48.18 2.83
C ALA A 299 -10.20 -49.53 2.77
N ALA A 300 -10.61 -50.45 3.62
CA ALA A 300 -10.05 -51.82 3.64
C ALA A 300 -10.34 -52.56 2.32
N ASP A 301 -11.54 -52.44 1.78
CA ASP A 301 -11.95 -53.07 0.51
C ASP A 301 -11.13 -52.51 -0.67
N GLU A 302 -10.91 -51.20 -0.73
CA GLU A 302 -10.08 -50.57 -1.78
C GLU A 302 -8.59 -50.94 -1.62
N ALA A 303 -8.07 -50.98 -0.40
CA ALA A 303 -6.70 -51.40 -0.12
C ALA A 303 -6.46 -52.86 -0.52
N ALA A 304 -7.40 -53.72 -0.23
CA ALA A 304 -7.33 -55.16 -0.60
C ALA A 304 -7.25 -55.40 -2.12
N LYS A 305 -7.95 -54.58 -2.92
CA LYS A 305 -7.87 -54.60 -4.40
C LYS A 305 -6.45 -54.35 -4.91
N GLN A 306 -5.68 -53.52 -4.22
CA GLN A 306 -4.32 -53.13 -4.59
C GLN A 306 -3.25 -54.13 -4.08
N ARG A 307 -3.60 -55.07 -3.20
CA ARG A 307 -2.69 -56.07 -2.61
C ARG A 307 -1.49 -55.44 -1.89
N LYS A 308 -1.67 -54.28 -1.26
CA LYS A 308 -0.66 -53.57 -0.49
C LYS A 308 -1.02 -53.59 0.99
N LYS A 309 0.02 -53.49 1.84
CA LYS A 309 -0.17 -53.45 3.30
C LYS A 309 -0.73 -52.07 3.69
N ALA A 310 -1.72 -52.08 4.58
CA ALA A 310 -2.32 -50.88 5.16
C ALA A 310 -2.66 -51.11 6.65
N PHE A 311 -3.10 -50.09 7.34
CA PHE A 311 -3.59 -50.11 8.73
C PHE A 311 -2.51 -50.47 9.75
N TYR A 312 -1.38 -49.79 9.66
CA TYR A 312 -0.27 -49.92 10.60
C TYR A 312 0.41 -48.60 10.85
N VAL A 313 1.21 -48.51 11.93
CA VAL A 313 1.96 -47.32 12.30
C VAL A 313 3.19 -47.16 11.40
N VAL A 314 3.40 -45.98 10.89
CA VAL A 314 4.55 -45.53 10.08
C VAL A 314 5.26 -44.39 10.76
N CYS A 315 6.49 -44.03 10.33
CA CYS A 315 7.29 -42.99 10.92
C CYS A 315 7.68 -41.88 9.92
N ASP A 316 7.51 -40.64 10.33
CA ASP A 316 8.04 -39.52 9.61
C ASP A 316 8.29 -38.31 10.53
N GLU A 317 9.34 -37.52 10.24
CA GLU A 317 9.76 -36.37 11.07
C GLU A 317 8.83 -35.16 10.98
N TYR A 318 7.92 -35.09 10.00
CA TYR A 318 6.99 -33.98 9.87
C TYR A 318 5.93 -33.91 11.00
N VAL A 319 5.73 -35.02 11.72
CA VAL A 319 4.79 -35.07 12.84
C VAL A 319 5.31 -34.21 13.98
N THR A 320 4.54 -33.19 14.37
CA THR A 320 4.89 -32.23 15.44
C THR A 320 4.18 -32.59 16.74
N LEU A 321 4.68 -32.04 17.85
CA LEU A 321 4.07 -32.16 19.19
C LEU A 321 3.45 -30.85 19.69
N THR A 322 3.18 -29.90 18.77
CA THR A 322 2.59 -28.60 19.12
C THR A 322 1.11 -28.71 19.40
N ASP A 323 0.43 -29.61 18.70
CA ASP A 323 -1.02 -29.79 18.78
C ASP A 323 -1.42 -31.28 18.64
N GLY A 324 -2.67 -31.58 18.98
CA GLY A 324 -3.25 -32.90 18.79
C GLY A 324 -2.76 -33.96 19.79
N THR A 325 -2.36 -35.12 19.29
CA THR A 325 -1.94 -36.31 20.09
C THR A 325 -0.52 -36.76 19.81
N GLY A 326 0.19 -36.12 18.87
CA GLY A 326 1.49 -36.54 18.36
C GLY A 326 1.38 -37.78 17.42
N VAL A 327 0.17 -38.14 17.04
CA VAL A 327 -0.12 -39.18 16.04
C VAL A 327 -1.05 -38.60 14.98
N VAL A 328 -0.63 -38.68 13.73
CA VAL A 328 -1.38 -38.16 12.57
C VAL A 328 -1.94 -39.29 11.76
N HIS A 329 -3.20 -39.21 11.35
CA HIS A 329 -3.76 -40.19 10.41
C HIS A 329 -3.30 -39.90 8.98
N ILE A 330 -3.07 -40.93 8.18
CA ILE A 330 -2.58 -40.84 6.81
C ILE A 330 -3.65 -41.20 5.81
N ALA A 331 -3.97 -40.28 4.91
CA ALA A 331 -4.84 -40.49 3.74
C ALA A 331 -4.11 -39.96 2.48
N PRO A 332 -3.31 -40.78 1.79
CA PRO A 332 -2.39 -40.37 0.72
C PRO A 332 -3.00 -39.58 -0.46
N ALA A 333 -4.32 -39.65 -0.63
CA ALA A 333 -5.02 -38.92 -1.70
C ALA A 333 -5.35 -37.47 -1.38
N PHE A 334 -5.18 -37.03 -0.10
CA PHE A 334 -5.70 -35.73 0.38
C PHE A 334 -4.68 -34.85 1.14
N GLY A 335 -3.43 -35.25 1.20
CA GLY A 335 -2.36 -34.49 1.80
C GLY A 335 -1.02 -34.75 1.11
N GLU A 336 -0.19 -33.72 0.94
CA GLU A 336 1.12 -33.87 0.30
C GLU A 336 2.07 -34.69 1.18
N ASP A 337 2.11 -34.40 2.48
CA ASP A 337 2.91 -35.16 3.45
C ASP A 337 2.41 -36.60 3.54
N ASP A 338 1.09 -36.79 3.55
CA ASP A 338 0.47 -38.11 3.52
C ASP A 338 0.85 -38.90 2.26
N ALA A 339 0.87 -38.24 1.10
CA ALA A 339 1.30 -38.85 -0.16
C ALA A 339 2.79 -39.20 -0.15
N ASN A 340 3.64 -38.37 0.47
CA ASN A 340 5.08 -38.62 0.63
C ASN A 340 5.30 -39.88 1.51
N VAL A 341 4.63 -39.94 2.65
CA VAL A 341 4.64 -41.08 3.55
C VAL A 341 4.07 -42.31 2.82
N GLY A 342 2.96 -42.14 2.08
CA GLY A 342 2.37 -43.20 1.27
C GLY A 342 3.32 -43.79 0.25
N ARG A 343 4.13 -42.99 -0.42
CA ARG A 343 5.17 -43.47 -1.34
C ARG A 343 6.34 -44.15 -0.62
N LYS A 344 6.78 -43.58 0.50
CA LYS A 344 7.88 -44.13 1.32
C LYS A 344 7.57 -45.54 1.84
N TYR A 345 6.35 -45.76 2.23
CA TYR A 345 5.87 -47.05 2.80
C TYR A 345 5.08 -47.93 1.81
N GLU A 346 5.00 -47.54 0.55
CA GLU A 346 4.26 -48.21 -0.51
C GLU A 346 2.79 -48.49 -0.15
N LEU A 347 2.16 -47.57 0.60
CA LEU A 347 0.76 -47.67 0.99
C LEU A 347 -0.17 -47.77 -0.23
N PRO A 348 -1.36 -48.36 -0.11
CA PRO A 348 -2.38 -48.28 -1.16
C PRO A 348 -2.78 -46.82 -1.39
N PHE A 349 -3.36 -46.52 -2.55
CA PHE A 349 -3.89 -45.22 -2.88
C PHE A 349 -5.42 -45.28 -2.93
N VAL A 350 -6.10 -44.66 -1.97
CA VAL A 350 -7.54 -44.70 -1.80
C VAL A 350 -8.13 -43.30 -1.82
N GLN A 351 -8.96 -43.00 -2.81
CA GLN A 351 -9.57 -41.70 -3.05
C GLN A 351 -11.10 -41.86 -3.04
N LEU A 352 -11.71 -41.70 -1.86
CA LEU A 352 -13.14 -41.84 -1.62
C LEU A 352 -13.91 -40.51 -1.66
N VAL A 353 -13.43 -39.55 -2.43
CA VAL A 353 -14.08 -38.27 -2.73
C VAL A 353 -13.97 -38.03 -4.23
N ASP A 354 -15.03 -37.61 -4.86
CA ASP A 354 -15.06 -37.31 -6.28
C ASP A 354 -14.59 -35.88 -6.64
N GLU A 355 -14.59 -35.52 -7.93
CA GLU A 355 -14.19 -34.21 -8.40
C GLU A 355 -15.15 -33.07 -7.99
N LYS A 356 -16.36 -33.36 -7.54
CA LYS A 356 -17.33 -32.41 -6.98
C LYS A 356 -17.12 -32.19 -5.48
N GLY A 357 -16.16 -32.89 -4.88
CA GLY A 357 -15.90 -32.88 -3.44
C GLY A 357 -16.98 -33.66 -2.65
N GLU A 358 -17.66 -34.58 -3.30
CA GLU A 358 -18.69 -35.45 -2.67
C GLU A 358 -18.11 -36.79 -2.28
N MET A 359 -18.53 -37.28 -1.14
CA MET A 359 -18.12 -38.60 -0.64
C MET A 359 -18.60 -39.70 -1.56
N ALA A 360 -17.73 -40.66 -1.87
CA ALA A 360 -18.03 -41.80 -2.77
C ALA A 360 -19.17 -42.67 -2.26
N GLU A 361 -19.87 -43.34 -3.20
CA GLU A 361 -21.02 -44.23 -2.92
C GLU A 361 -20.67 -45.39 -1.98
N SER A 362 -19.41 -45.83 -1.96
CA SER A 362 -18.90 -46.88 -1.09
C SER A 362 -18.77 -46.47 0.38
N THR A 363 -18.85 -45.18 0.67
CA THR A 363 -18.75 -44.66 2.04
C THR A 363 -20.12 -44.56 2.72
N PRO A 364 -20.19 -44.59 4.06
CA PRO A 364 -21.44 -44.36 4.78
C PRO A 364 -22.01 -42.93 4.58
N PHE A 365 -21.25 -42.05 3.95
CA PHE A 365 -21.54 -40.62 3.76
C PHE A 365 -21.79 -40.26 2.29
N ALA A 366 -22.12 -41.21 1.46
CA ALA A 366 -22.28 -41.07 0.02
C ALA A 366 -23.04 -39.84 -0.43
N GLY A 367 -22.49 -39.12 -1.39
CA GLY A 367 -23.09 -37.92 -1.99
C GLY A 367 -23.08 -36.66 -1.11
N LEU A 368 -22.51 -36.71 0.11
CA LEU A 368 -22.34 -35.52 0.92
C LEU A 368 -21.08 -34.77 0.51
N PHE A 369 -21.21 -33.45 0.36
CA PHE A 369 -20.04 -32.59 0.23
C PHE A 369 -19.13 -32.66 1.48
N VAL A 370 -17.83 -32.73 1.31
CA VAL A 370 -16.86 -33.03 2.39
C VAL A 370 -17.08 -32.22 3.67
N LYS A 371 -17.35 -30.92 3.58
CA LYS A 371 -17.62 -30.08 4.76
C LYS A 371 -18.97 -30.37 5.43
N LYS A 372 -19.92 -30.95 4.69
CA LYS A 372 -21.19 -31.48 5.25
C LYS A 372 -21.02 -32.87 5.81
N ALA A 373 -20.03 -33.63 5.34
CA ALA A 373 -19.69 -34.92 5.86
C ALA A 373 -18.99 -34.87 7.23
N ASP A 374 -18.22 -33.81 7.53
CA ASP A 374 -17.50 -33.65 8.81
C ASP A 374 -18.38 -33.96 10.04
N PRO A 375 -19.52 -33.26 10.26
CA PRO A 375 -20.36 -33.56 11.42
C PRO A 375 -20.97 -34.94 11.42
N GLU A 376 -21.24 -35.54 10.26
CA GLU A 376 -21.81 -36.88 10.16
C GLU A 376 -20.76 -37.96 10.47
N VAL A 377 -19.49 -37.74 10.06
CA VAL A 377 -18.37 -38.60 10.45
C VAL A 377 -18.17 -38.57 11.97
N LEU A 378 -18.22 -37.39 12.59
CA LEU A 378 -18.11 -37.27 14.04
C LEU A 378 -19.23 -38.00 14.78
N LYS A 379 -20.48 -37.89 14.30
CA LYS A 379 -21.64 -38.63 14.88
C LYS A 379 -21.50 -40.13 14.75
N ASP A 380 -21.03 -40.61 13.59
CA ASP A 380 -20.83 -42.05 13.36
C ASP A 380 -19.74 -42.62 14.29
N LEU A 381 -18.62 -41.92 14.42
CA LEU A 381 -17.53 -42.31 15.32
C LEU A 381 -17.94 -42.24 16.79
N ASP A 382 -18.72 -41.27 17.20
CA ASP A 382 -19.27 -41.18 18.56
C ASP A 382 -20.22 -42.36 18.86
N ALA A 383 -21.14 -42.63 17.94
CA ALA A 383 -22.07 -43.77 18.06
C ALA A 383 -21.36 -45.11 18.16
N ARG A 384 -20.18 -45.25 17.54
CA ARG A 384 -19.34 -46.46 17.62
C ARG A 384 -18.39 -46.49 18.80
N GLY A 385 -18.37 -45.44 19.63
CA GLY A 385 -17.43 -45.29 20.75
C GLY A 385 -15.98 -45.04 20.33
N LEU A 386 -15.76 -44.66 19.07
CA LEU A 386 -14.42 -44.41 18.52
C LEU A 386 -14.00 -42.93 18.52
N LEU A 387 -14.93 -42.01 18.78
CA LEU A 387 -14.59 -40.59 19.00
C LEU A 387 -14.15 -40.39 20.45
N TYR A 388 -12.90 -39.95 20.65
CA TYR A 388 -12.42 -39.57 21.97
C TYR A 388 -12.86 -38.14 22.32
N ASP A 389 -12.66 -37.20 21.40
CA ASP A 389 -13.05 -35.77 21.55
C ASP A 389 -13.22 -35.11 20.20
N ALA A 390 -13.99 -33.99 20.18
CA ALA A 390 -14.16 -33.14 19.01
C ALA A 390 -14.04 -31.67 19.41
N PRO A 391 -12.85 -31.23 19.81
CA PRO A 391 -12.64 -29.85 20.23
C PRO A 391 -12.86 -28.85 19.11
N LYS A 392 -13.35 -27.66 19.46
CA LYS A 392 -13.41 -26.52 18.53
C LYS A 392 -12.00 -26.06 18.24
N PHE A 393 -11.70 -25.92 16.97
CA PHE A 393 -10.42 -25.49 16.47
C PHE A 393 -10.60 -24.27 15.57
N GLU A 394 -9.86 -23.22 15.86
CA GLU A 394 -9.83 -21.99 15.04
C GLU A 394 -8.51 -21.98 14.29
N HIS A 395 -8.61 -21.96 12.97
CA HIS A 395 -7.43 -22.00 12.11
C HIS A 395 -7.68 -21.27 10.79
N SER A 396 -6.60 -20.94 10.10
CA SER A 396 -6.66 -20.37 8.76
C SER A 396 -6.84 -21.50 7.74
N TYR A 397 -7.89 -21.42 6.92
CA TYR A 397 -8.24 -22.44 5.92
C TYR A 397 -8.36 -21.84 4.51
N PRO A 398 -7.80 -22.48 3.47
CA PRO A 398 -7.85 -21.95 2.12
C PRO A 398 -9.24 -22.11 1.48
N HIS A 399 -9.70 -21.02 0.87
CA HIS A 399 -10.91 -20.95 0.06
C HIS A 399 -10.55 -20.56 -1.36
N CYS A 400 -11.42 -20.88 -2.30
CA CYS A 400 -11.26 -20.41 -3.67
C CYS A 400 -11.31 -18.87 -3.71
N TRP A 401 -10.28 -18.27 -4.23
CA TRP A 401 -10.14 -16.80 -4.31
C TRP A 401 -11.26 -16.10 -5.10
N ARG A 402 -12.04 -16.87 -5.88
CA ARG A 402 -13.13 -16.35 -6.71
C ARG A 402 -14.53 -16.77 -6.28
N CYS A 403 -14.78 -18.04 -5.99
CA CYS A 403 -16.13 -18.52 -5.65
C CYS A 403 -16.33 -18.74 -4.15
N ASP A 404 -15.29 -18.56 -3.36
CA ASP A 404 -15.33 -18.64 -1.90
C ASP A 404 -15.58 -20.04 -1.33
N THR A 405 -15.59 -21.07 -2.18
CA THR A 405 -15.75 -22.45 -1.76
C THR A 405 -14.50 -22.93 -1.02
N PRO A 406 -14.64 -23.65 0.11
CA PRO A 406 -13.50 -24.31 0.77
C PRO A 406 -12.75 -25.21 -0.20
N LEU A 407 -11.44 -25.10 -0.27
CA LEU A 407 -10.61 -25.94 -1.12
C LEU A 407 -10.41 -27.31 -0.49
N ILE A 408 -10.15 -28.31 -1.33
CA ILE A 408 -9.66 -29.61 -0.90
C ILE A 408 -8.28 -29.85 -1.52
N TYR A 409 -7.44 -30.60 -0.82
CA TYR A 409 -6.23 -31.14 -1.41
C TYR A 409 -6.62 -32.44 -2.11
N TYR A 410 -6.33 -32.56 -3.40
CA TYR A 410 -6.89 -33.59 -4.26
C TYR A 410 -5.86 -34.13 -5.23
N ALA A 411 -5.69 -35.44 -5.27
CA ALA A 411 -4.74 -36.08 -6.17
C ALA A 411 -5.27 -36.12 -7.60
N ARG A 412 -4.54 -35.52 -8.52
CA ARG A 412 -4.88 -35.56 -9.95
C ARG A 412 -3.69 -35.26 -10.87
N GLU A 413 -3.84 -35.61 -12.13
CA GLU A 413 -2.93 -35.20 -13.16
C GLU A 413 -3.12 -33.69 -13.46
N SER A 414 -2.01 -32.97 -13.56
CA SER A 414 -2.00 -31.55 -13.91
C SER A 414 -0.69 -31.21 -14.61
N TRP A 415 -0.65 -30.06 -15.27
CA TRP A 415 0.57 -29.53 -15.89
C TRP A 415 1.24 -28.55 -14.96
N PHE A 416 2.56 -28.62 -14.88
CA PHE A 416 3.39 -27.81 -14.00
C PHE A 416 4.56 -27.19 -14.74
N ILE A 417 4.91 -25.96 -14.36
CA ILE A 417 6.20 -25.35 -14.67
C ILE A 417 7.13 -25.58 -13.47
N LYS A 418 8.30 -26.14 -13.69
CA LYS A 418 9.27 -26.52 -12.65
C LYS A 418 10.00 -25.29 -12.10
N MET A 419 9.31 -24.46 -11.31
CA MET A 419 9.87 -23.25 -10.73
C MET A 419 10.99 -23.53 -9.74
N THR A 420 10.96 -24.67 -9.07
CA THR A 420 12.02 -25.12 -8.15
C THR A 420 13.38 -25.24 -8.83
N ALA A 421 13.43 -25.51 -10.14
CA ALA A 421 14.68 -25.60 -10.91
C ALA A 421 15.32 -24.23 -11.15
N VAL A 422 14.57 -23.14 -11.09
CA VAL A 422 15.03 -21.76 -11.33
C VAL A 422 15.02 -20.90 -10.06
N ARG A 423 14.88 -21.53 -8.89
CA ARG A 423 14.79 -20.81 -7.61
C ARG A 423 15.94 -19.85 -7.36
N GLU A 424 17.18 -20.29 -7.56
CA GLU A 424 18.37 -19.46 -7.36
C GLU A 424 18.42 -18.27 -8.33
N ASP A 425 17.93 -18.47 -9.55
CA ASP A 425 17.82 -17.40 -10.55
C ASP A 425 16.74 -16.39 -10.17
N LEU A 426 15.58 -16.84 -9.62
CA LEU A 426 14.55 -15.97 -9.09
C LEU A 426 15.11 -15.09 -7.95
N ILE A 427 15.80 -15.69 -6.99
CA ILE A 427 16.40 -14.97 -5.86
C ILE A 427 17.41 -13.93 -6.36
N ARG A 428 18.30 -14.33 -7.27
CA ARG A 428 19.30 -13.43 -7.85
C ARG A 428 18.64 -12.26 -8.56
N ASN A 429 17.64 -12.51 -9.41
CA ASN A 429 16.93 -11.48 -10.15
C ASN A 429 16.13 -10.55 -9.23
N ASN A 430 15.47 -11.09 -8.20
CA ASN A 430 14.79 -10.28 -7.18
C ASN A 430 15.74 -9.31 -6.47
N ASN A 431 16.97 -9.74 -6.18
CA ASN A 431 17.97 -8.91 -5.50
C ASN A 431 18.45 -7.73 -6.36
N THR A 432 18.15 -7.68 -7.65
CA THR A 432 18.44 -6.54 -8.53
C THR A 432 17.35 -5.47 -8.53
N ILE A 433 16.19 -5.77 -7.94
CA ILE A 433 15.02 -4.89 -7.92
C ILE A 433 15.09 -3.94 -6.73
N ASN A 434 14.85 -2.66 -7.00
CA ASN A 434 14.65 -1.67 -5.94
C ASN A 434 13.20 -1.72 -5.45
N TRP A 435 12.99 -2.46 -4.35
CA TRP A 435 11.70 -2.56 -3.68
C TRP A 435 11.48 -1.36 -2.75
N ILE A 436 10.32 -0.74 -2.85
CA ILE A 436 9.92 0.37 -2.00
C ILE A 436 8.59 0.00 -1.31
N PRO A 437 8.66 -0.43 -0.03
CA PRO A 437 9.85 -0.52 0.84
C PRO A 437 10.69 -1.78 0.60
N GLU A 438 11.97 -1.70 0.89
CA GLU A 438 12.93 -2.81 0.74
C GLU A 438 12.53 -4.07 1.52
N SER A 439 11.87 -3.89 2.67
CA SER A 439 11.39 -4.98 3.53
C SER A 439 10.40 -5.94 2.85
N ILE A 440 9.65 -5.48 1.84
CA ILE A 440 8.76 -6.35 1.07
C ILE A 440 9.56 -7.30 0.18
N GLY A 441 10.56 -6.78 -0.51
CA GLY A 441 11.42 -7.58 -1.40
C GLY A 441 12.26 -8.61 -0.66
N LYS A 442 12.75 -8.28 0.53
CA LYS A 442 13.55 -9.19 1.39
C LYS A 442 12.69 -10.14 2.22
N GLY A 443 11.57 -9.65 2.77
CA GLY A 443 10.67 -10.42 3.60
C GLY A 443 9.56 -11.09 2.77
N ARG A 444 8.34 -10.54 2.83
CA ARG A 444 7.13 -11.17 2.26
C ARG A 444 7.31 -11.76 0.85
N PHE A 445 7.99 -11.05 -0.05
CA PHE A 445 8.24 -11.55 -1.42
C PHE A 445 9.47 -12.46 -1.47
N GLY A 446 10.57 -12.10 -0.78
CA GLY A 446 11.78 -12.91 -0.68
C GLY A 446 11.51 -14.29 -0.11
N ASP A 447 10.82 -14.36 1.04
CA ASP A 447 10.42 -15.64 1.67
C ASP A 447 9.57 -16.51 0.73
N TRP A 448 8.74 -15.90 -0.09
CA TRP A 448 7.93 -16.62 -1.06
C TRP A 448 8.75 -17.28 -2.15
N ILE A 449 9.71 -16.58 -2.73
CA ILE A 449 10.55 -17.14 -3.79
C ILE A 449 11.61 -18.12 -3.26
N GLU A 450 12.06 -17.96 -2.02
CA GLU A 450 12.92 -18.94 -1.36
C GLU A 450 12.21 -20.28 -1.15
N ASN A 451 10.90 -20.24 -0.90
CA ASN A 451 10.05 -21.42 -0.70
C ASN A 451 9.17 -21.70 -1.92
N VAL A 452 9.62 -21.29 -3.11
CA VAL A 452 8.84 -21.44 -4.34
C VAL A 452 8.47 -22.89 -4.62
N GLN A 453 7.20 -23.09 -4.99
CA GLN A 453 6.66 -24.38 -5.45
C GLN A 453 6.54 -24.38 -6.96
N ASP A 454 6.49 -25.58 -7.56
CA ASP A 454 6.22 -25.71 -8.99
C ASP A 454 4.85 -25.11 -9.33
N TRP A 455 4.79 -24.33 -10.39
CA TRP A 455 3.59 -23.61 -10.77
C TRP A 455 2.62 -24.54 -11.49
N GLY A 456 1.50 -24.88 -10.85
CA GLY A 456 0.39 -25.57 -11.48
C GLY A 456 -0.27 -24.69 -12.53
N ILE A 457 0.10 -24.86 -13.80
CA ILE A 457 -0.27 -23.98 -14.89
C ILE A 457 -1.62 -24.31 -15.54
N SER A 458 -2.07 -25.56 -15.50
CA SER A 458 -3.28 -25.98 -16.19
C SER A 458 -4.55 -25.74 -15.40
N ARG A 459 -5.62 -25.35 -16.10
CA ARG A 459 -6.98 -25.19 -15.57
C ARG A 459 -7.95 -26.03 -16.40
N ASN A 460 -8.81 -26.80 -15.72
CA ASN A 460 -9.86 -27.57 -16.35
C ASN A 460 -11.10 -26.72 -16.59
N ARG A 461 -10.91 -25.63 -17.29
CA ARG A 461 -11.92 -24.61 -17.62
C ARG A 461 -11.94 -24.33 -19.11
N TYR A 462 -12.68 -23.34 -19.54
CA TYR A 462 -13.01 -23.14 -20.96
C TYR A 462 -12.50 -21.81 -21.52
N TRP A 463 -12.63 -20.70 -20.77
CA TRP A 463 -12.25 -19.36 -21.19
C TRP A 463 -10.87 -19.00 -20.67
N GLY A 464 -9.87 -19.11 -21.49
CA GLY A 464 -8.47 -18.84 -21.21
C GLY A 464 -7.60 -19.22 -22.39
N THR A 465 -6.32 -18.86 -22.31
CA THR A 465 -5.32 -19.29 -23.28
C THR A 465 -5.20 -20.81 -23.28
N PRO A 466 -5.46 -21.49 -24.40
CA PRO A 466 -5.37 -22.95 -24.49
C PRO A 466 -3.92 -23.41 -24.29
N LEU A 467 -3.72 -24.47 -23.52
CA LEU A 467 -2.40 -25.09 -23.39
C LEU A 467 -1.95 -25.62 -24.77
N ASN A 468 -0.79 -25.25 -25.21
CA ASN A 468 -0.26 -25.44 -26.56
C ASN A 468 0.37 -26.83 -26.80
N ILE A 469 -0.23 -27.89 -26.24
CA ILE A 469 0.29 -29.25 -26.28
C ILE A 469 -0.70 -30.17 -26.99
N TRP A 470 -0.21 -30.91 -28.00
CA TRP A 470 -0.88 -31.98 -28.69
C TRP A 470 -0.31 -33.32 -28.25
N GLN A 471 -1.15 -34.28 -28.04
CA GLN A 471 -0.80 -35.63 -27.59
C GLN A 471 -1.25 -36.70 -28.59
N CYS A 472 -0.37 -37.63 -28.88
CA CYS A 472 -0.61 -38.79 -29.73
C CYS A 472 -0.96 -40.05 -28.90
N GLU A 473 -1.75 -40.96 -29.47
CA GLU A 473 -2.00 -42.28 -28.88
C GLU A 473 -0.71 -43.10 -28.67
N CYS A 474 0.37 -42.83 -29.41
CA CYS A 474 1.66 -43.47 -29.20
C CYS A 474 2.42 -42.95 -27.95
N GLY A 475 1.87 -41.95 -27.25
CA GLY A 475 2.47 -41.34 -26.08
C GLY A 475 3.32 -40.12 -26.38
N HIS A 476 3.60 -39.82 -27.66
CA HIS A 476 4.35 -38.61 -28.05
C HIS A 476 3.52 -37.33 -27.77
N MET A 477 4.18 -36.31 -27.26
CA MET A 477 3.61 -34.99 -27.01
C MET A 477 4.42 -33.94 -27.75
N HIS A 478 3.74 -32.97 -28.34
CA HIS A 478 4.37 -31.86 -29.08
C HIS A 478 3.79 -30.52 -28.62
N SER A 479 4.67 -29.56 -28.35
CA SER A 479 4.29 -28.18 -27.97
C SER A 479 4.41 -27.29 -29.19
N ILE A 480 3.34 -26.57 -29.54
CA ILE A 480 3.29 -25.64 -30.67
C ILE A 480 3.63 -24.23 -30.18
N GLY A 481 4.57 -23.55 -30.85
CA GLY A 481 5.03 -22.22 -30.45
C GLY A 481 4.51 -21.07 -31.31
N SER A 482 3.84 -21.35 -32.45
CA SER A 482 3.30 -20.31 -33.34
C SER A 482 2.15 -20.84 -34.22
N ILE A 483 1.35 -19.91 -34.75
CA ILE A 483 0.30 -20.21 -35.75
C ILE A 483 0.92 -20.77 -37.02
N GLU A 484 2.09 -20.30 -37.45
CA GLU A 484 2.81 -20.80 -38.62
C GLU A 484 3.22 -22.28 -38.39
N GLU A 485 3.79 -22.63 -37.24
CA GLU A 485 4.11 -23.99 -36.88
C GLU A 485 2.86 -24.86 -36.88
N LEU A 486 1.76 -24.41 -36.26
CA LEU A 486 0.48 -25.12 -36.23
C LEU A 486 -0.01 -25.44 -37.63
N LYS A 487 -0.04 -24.47 -38.56
CA LYS A 487 -0.46 -24.63 -39.94
C LYS A 487 0.44 -25.58 -40.71
N SER A 488 1.74 -25.54 -40.46
CA SER A 488 2.71 -26.41 -41.12
C SER A 488 2.55 -27.90 -40.75
N MET A 489 2.05 -28.20 -39.54
CA MET A 489 1.86 -29.54 -39.02
C MET A 489 0.43 -30.08 -39.17
N SER A 490 -0.53 -29.24 -39.52
CA SER A 490 -1.96 -29.54 -39.59
C SER A 490 -2.50 -29.54 -41.00
N ASP A 491 -3.37 -30.51 -41.33
CA ASP A 491 -4.12 -30.54 -42.59
C ASP A 491 -5.49 -29.83 -42.48
N ASN A 492 -5.95 -29.49 -41.27
CA ASN A 492 -7.28 -28.97 -41.01
C ASN A 492 -7.31 -27.63 -40.23
N CYS A 493 -6.18 -26.95 -40.12
CA CYS A 493 -6.12 -25.65 -39.45
C CYS A 493 -6.69 -24.55 -40.37
N PRO A 494 -7.75 -23.80 -39.99
CA PRO A 494 -8.26 -22.69 -40.76
C PRO A 494 -7.22 -21.55 -40.90
N ASP A 495 -7.29 -20.77 -41.97
CA ASP A 495 -6.42 -19.60 -42.18
C ASP A 495 -6.64 -18.51 -41.13
N ASP A 496 -7.87 -18.35 -40.67
CA ASP A 496 -8.34 -17.40 -39.67
C ASP A 496 -8.61 -18.07 -38.29
N ILE A 497 -7.80 -19.06 -37.91
CA ILE A 497 -7.96 -19.77 -36.66
C ILE A 497 -8.09 -18.83 -35.45
N GLU A 498 -9.10 -19.02 -34.63
CA GLU A 498 -9.23 -18.40 -33.31
C GLU A 498 -8.60 -19.31 -32.25
N LEU A 499 -7.62 -18.78 -31.51
CA LEU A 499 -6.88 -19.55 -30.52
C LEU A 499 -7.64 -19.69 -29.21
N HIS A 500 -8.93 -20.08 -29.27
CA HIS A 500 -9.78 -20.40 -28.12
C HIS A 500 -10.50 -21.75 -28.33
N ARG A 501 -10.91 -22.35 -27.22
CA ARG A 501 -11.87 -23.44 -27.25
C ARG A 501 -13.23 -22.94 -27.72
N PRO A 502 -14.04 -23.71 -28.48
CA PRO A 502 -13.73 -25.05 -29.00
C PRO A 502 -12.96 -25.06 -30.33
N TYR A 503 -12.65 -23.88 -30.90
CA TYR A 503 -12.10 -23.77 -32.26
C TYR A 503 -10.75 -24.46 -32.40
N ILE A 504 -9.84 -24.21 -31.45
CA ILE A 504 -8.50 -24.82 -31.45
C ILE A 504 -8.52 -26.32 -31.16
N ASP A 505 -9.53 -26.78 -30.41
CA ASP A 505 -9.67 -28.21 -30.07
C ASP A 505 -9.98 -29.07 -31.30
N ALA A 506 -10.55 -28.47 -32.36
CA ALA A 506 -10.85 -29.15 -33.62
C ALA A 506 -9.63 -29.31 -34.52
N VAL A 507 -8.53 -28.63 -34.24
CA VAL A 507 -7.29 -28.66 -35.03
C VAL A 507 -6.43 -29.85 -34.61
N THR A 508 -6.15 -30.75 -35.53
CA THR A 508 -5.24 -31.90 -35.34
C THR A 508 -3.90 -31.65 -36.05
N ILE A 509 -2.85 -32.21 -35.52
CA ILE A 509 -1.52 -32.18 -36.13
C ILE A 509 -1.02 -33.60 -36.39
N LYS A 510 -0.06 -33.74 -37.26
CA LYS A 510 0.56 -35.05 -37.53
C LYS A 510 1.65 -35.36 -36.52
N CYS A 511 1.59 -36.54 -35.93
CA CYS A 511 2.64 -37.00 -35.00
C CYS A 511 3.98 -37.17 -35.76
N PRO A 512 5.07 -36.53 -35.32
CA PRO A 512 6.37 -36.68 -35.95
C PRO A 512 6.98 -38.09 -35.77
N GLU A 513 6.54 -38.83 -34.75
CA GLU A 513 7.02 -40.16 -34.43
C GLU A 513 6.31 -41.29 -35.25
N CYS A 514 4.98 -41.25 -35.31
CA CYS A 514 4.20 -42.36 -35.86
C CYS A 514 3.27 -41.96 -37.05
N GLY A 515 3.20 -40.68 -37.38
CA GLY A 515 2.37 -40.13 -38.47
C GLY A 515 0.86 -40.11 -38.24
N LYS A 516 0.36 -40.55 -37.03
CA LYS A 516 -1.06 -40.48 -36.67
C LYS A 516 -1.45 -39.08 -36.30
N GLU A 517 -2.76 -38.83 -36.24
CA GLU A 517 -3.29 -37.53 -35.72
C GLU A 517 -3.02 -37.40 -34.22
N MET A 518 -2.63 -36.18 -33.81
CA MET A 518 -2.53 -35.74 -32.45
C MET A 518 -3.64 -34.76 -32.14
N HIS A 519 -4.17 -34.83 -30.93
CA HIS A 519 -5.21 -33.98 -30.42
C HIS A 519 -4.67 -33.10 -29.29
N ARG A 520 -5.13 -31.88 -29.23
CA ARG A 520 -4.77 -30.94 -28.17
C ARG A 520 -5.30 -31.43 -26.81
N VAL A 521 -4.52 -31.25 -25.74
CA VAL A 521 -4.98 -31.46 -24.37
C VAL A 521 -6.06 -30.44 -24.01
N PRO A 522 -7.12 -30.81 -23.25
CA PRO A 522 -8.30 -29.97 -23.11
C PRO A 522 -8.12 -28.76 -22.20
N GLU A 523 -7.03 -28.68 -21.47
CA GLU A 523 -6.80 -27.64 -20.48
C GLU A 523 -6.53 -26.26 -21.11
N VAL A 524 -6.88 -25.21 -20.37
CA VAL A 524 -6.40 -23.86 -20.57
C VAL A 524 -5.37 -23.51 -19.49
N ILE A 525 -4.62 -22.43 -19.67
CA ILE A 525 -3.61 -22.04 -18.69
C ILE A 525 -4.17 -21.08 -17.62
N ASP A 526 -3.39 -20.92 -16.58
CA ASP A 526 -3.63 -19.95 -15.50
C ASP A 526 -3.56 -18.52 -16.04
N CYS A 527 -4.59 -17.70 -15.83
CA CYS A 527 -4.64 -16.31 -16.29
C CYS A 527 -3.53 -15.40 -15.67
N TRP A 528 -2.88 -15.84 -14.61
CA TRP A 528 -1.69 -15.16 -14.10
C TRP A 528 -0.49 -15.29 -15.04
N PHE A 529 -0.47 -16.30 -15.89
CA PHE A 529 0.52 -16.40 -16.95
C PHE A 529 0.26 -15.35 -18.04
N ASP A 530 -1.00 -15.10 -18.38
CA ASP A 530 -1.40 -14.07 -19.33
C ASP A 530 -0.91 -12.68 -18.87
N SER A 531 -1.28 -12.27 -17.65
CA SER A 531 -0.88 -10.98 -17.11
C SER A 531 0.63 -10.84 -16.90
N GLY A 532 1.30 -11.94 -16.57
CA GLY A 532 2.77 -11.98 -16.41
C GLY A 532 3.54 -11.97 -17.73
N SER A 533 2.89 -12.30 -18.84
CA SER A 533 3.46 -12.30 -20.20
C SER A 533 3.39 -10.93 -20.89
N MET A 534 2.71 -9.95 -20.28
CA MET A 534 2.47 -8.66 -20.92
C MET A 534 3.72 -7.93 -21.41
N PRO A 535 4.91 -8.03 -20.74
CA PRO A 535 6.09 -7.29 -21.20
C PRO A 535 6.45 -7.56 -22.66
N PHE A 536 6.31 -8.78 -23.12
CA PHE A 536 6.64 -9.18 -24.50
C PHE A 536 5.39 -9.41 -25.36
N ALA A 537 4.33 -9.97 -24.78
CA ALA A 537 3.12 -10.31 -25.53
C ALA A 537 2.35 -9.08 -26.04
N GLN A 538 2.41 -7.93 -25.32
CA GLN A 538 1.83 -6.67 -25.80
C GLN A 538 2.46 -6.16 -27.12
N HIS A 539 3.63 -6.64 -27.46
CA HIS A 539 4.36 -6.30 -28.68
C HIS A 539 4.28 -7.38 -29.77
N HIS A 540 3.55 -8.49 -29.49
CA HIS A 540 3.55 -9.69 -30.32
C HIS A 540 4.96 -10.27 -30.55
N TYR A 541 5.84 -10.11 -29.54
CA TYR A 541 7.20 -10.67 -29.54
C TYR A 541 7.14 -12.22 -29.48
N PRO A 542 8.02 -12.94 -30.20
CA PRO A 542 9.12 -12.48 -31.05
C PRO A 542 8.74 -12.29 -32.53
N PHE A 543 7.45 -12.37 -32.89
CA PHE A 543 6.98 -12.36 -34.27
C PHE A 543 6.98 -10.96 -34.87
N GLU A 544 6.71 -9.94 -34.06
CA GLU A 544 6.70 -8.53 -34.40
C GLU A 544 7.41 -7.70 -33.32
N ASN A 545 7.77 -6.45 -33.66
CA ASN A 545 8.25 -5.43 -32.72
C ASN A 545 9.43 -5.85 -31.81
N LYS A 546 10.30 -6.72 -32.31
CA LYS A 546 11.43 -7.25 -31.53
C LYS A 546 12.31 -6.13 -30.96
N ASP A 547 12.73 -5.20 -31.83
CA ASP A 547 13.61 -4.09 -31.43
C ASP A 547 12.95 -3.18 -30.40
N LEU A 548 11.62 -2.99 -30.49
CA LEU A 548 10.85 -2.21 -29.53
C LEU A 548 10.83 -2.90 -28.16
N PHE A 549 10.55 -4.20 -28.12
CA PHE A 549 10.59 -4.96 -26.88
C PHE A 549 11.97 -4.93 -26.23
N GLU A 550 13.03 -5.19 -27.00
CA GLU A 550 14.41 -5.21 -26.48
C GLU A 550 14.82 -3.84 -25.87
N ARG A 551 14.33 -2.73 -26.44
CA ARG A 551 14.55 -1.37 -25.91
C ARG A 551 13.72 -1.09 -24.65
N GLN A 552 12.49 -1.61 -24.58
CA GLN A 552 11.54 -1.32 -23.50
C GLN A 552 11.51 -2.36 -22.36
N PHE A 553 12.44 -3.29 -22.34
CA PHE A 553 12.53 -4.32 -21.31
C PHE A 553 13.91 -4.36 -20.67
N PRO A 554 13.99 -4.38 -19.32
CA PRO A 554 12.91 -4.36 -18.33
C PRO A 554 12.28 -2.98 -18.14
N ALA A 555 11.09 -2.92 -17.51
CA ALA A 555 10.49 -1.67 -17.11
C ALA A 555 11.33 -0.93 -16.07
N ASP A 556 11.33 0.40 -16.13
CA ASP A 556 11.96 1.24 -15.12
C ASP A 556 11.12 1.31 -13.84
N PHE A 557 9.80 1.24 -13.96
CA PHE A 557 8.87 1.43 -12.85
C PHE A 557 7.56 0.64 -13.00
N ILE A 558 7.13 0.03 -11.91
CA ILE A 558 5.78 -0.50 -11.72
C ILE A 558 5.27 -0.17 -10.32
N SER A 559 3.95 -0.18 -10.11
CA SER A 559 3.35 -0.02 -8.80
C SER A 559 1.98 -0.68 -8.74
N GLU A 560 1.76 -1.54 -7.77
CA GLU A 560 0.47 -2.15 -7.44
C GLU A 560 0.39 -2.42 -5.93
N ALA A 561 -0.77 -2.90 -5.45
CA ALA A 561 -0.99 -3.19 -4.05
C ALA A 561 -0.19 -4.42 -3.57
N VAL A 562 -0.02 -4.54 -2.25
CA VAL A 562 0.81 -5.56 -1.60
C VAL A 562 0.35 -7.00 -1.86
N ASP A 563 -0.93 -7.22 -2.15
CA ASP A 563 -1.45 -8.54 -2.55
C ASP A 563 -0.81 -9.05 -3.85
N GLN A 564 -0.34 -8.16 -4.72
CA GLN A 564 0.35 -8.52 -5.96
C GLN A 564 1.74 -9.15 -5.76
N THR A 565 2.25 -9.19 -4.54
CA THR A 565 3.39 -10.06 -4.17
C THR A 565 3.07 -11.55 -4.33
N ARG A 566 1.78 -11.91 -4.32
CA ARG A 566 1.23 -13.24 -4.60
C ARG A 566 0.38 -13.25 -5.89
N GLY A 567 0.69 -12.37 -6.83
CA GLY A 567 -0.02 -12.20 -8.09
C GLY A 567 0.93 -11.68 -9.16
N TRP A 568 0.66 -10.49 -9.68
CA TRP A 568 1.33 -9.94 -10.85
C TRP A 568 2.84 -9.73 -10.67
N PHE A 569 3.30 -9.25 -9.52
CA PHE A 569 4.75 -9.09 -9.27
C PHE A 569 5.50 -10.42 -9.39
N TYR A 570 4.89 -11.50 -8.87
CA TYR A 570 5.49 -12.83 -8.95
C TYR A 570 5.43 -13.40 -10.37
N SER A 571 4.28 -13.33 -11.05
CA SER A 571 4.15 -13.89 -12.40
C SER A 571 5.07 -13.18 -13.40
N LEU A 572 5.24 -11.86 -13.30
CA LEU A 572 6.24 -11.10 -14.05
C LEU A 572 7.66 -11.63 -13.83
N LEU A 573 8.07 -11.76 -12.56
CA LEU A 573 9.42 -12.22 -12.22
C LEU A 573 9.65 -13.68 -12.65
N ALA A 574 8.65 -14.54 -12.45
CA ALA A 574 8.71 -15.96 -12.80
C ALA A 574 8.92 -16.15 -14.30
N ILE A 575 8.07 -15.53 -15.13
CA ILE A 575 8.14 -15.66 -16.59
C ILE A 575 9.41 -15.01 -17.14
N SER A 576 9.78 -13.83 -16.65
CA SER A 576 11.01 -13.15 -17.05
C SER A 576 12.26 -13.96 -16.71
N THR A 577 12.29 -14.60 -15.55
CA THR A 577 13.39 -15.48 -15.16
C THR A 577 13.47 -16.72 -16.05
N LEU A 578 12.33 -17.36 -16.34
CA LEU A 578 12.25 -18.56 -17.20
C LEU A 578 12.71 -18.28 -18.63
N LEU A 579 12.36 -17.11 -19.20
CA LEU A 579 12.61 -16.79 -20.59
C LEU A 579 13.91 -16.03 -20.82
N PHE A 580 14.19 -15.01 -20.01
CA PHE A 580 15.25 -14.02 -20.23
C PHE A 580 16.32 -14.02 -19.12
N ASN A 581 16.08 -14.74 -18.05
CA ASN A 581 16.95 -14.81 -16.85
C ASN A 581 17.32 -13.42 -16.29
N LYS A 582 16.36 -12.53 -16.19
CA LYS A 582 16.54 -11.16 -15.75
C LYS A 582 15.26 -10.64 -15.09
N ALA A 583 15.39 -9.66 -14.19
CA ALA A 583 14.25 -9.02 -13.56
C ALA A 583 13.41 -8.25 -14.60
N PRO A 584 12.07 -8.30 -14.54
CA PRO A 584 11.20 -7.64 -15.51
C PRO A 584 10.98 -6.14 -15.25
N TYR A 585 11.34 -5.67 -14.05
CA TYR A 585 11.25 -4.27 -13.62
C TYR A 585 12.40 -3.92 -12.69
N LYS A 586 12.77 -2.62 -12.69
CA LYS A 586 13.91 -2.10 -11.88
C LYS A 586 13.45 -1.53 -10.55
N ASN A 587 12.33 -0.79 -10.52
CA ASN A 587 11.80 -0.14 -9.34
C ASN A 587 10.33 -0.49 -9.17
N VAL A 588 9.93 -0.82 -7.93
CA VAL A 588 8.54 -1.12 -7.61
C VAL A 588 8.11 -0.43 -6.31
N ILE A 589 7.05 0.38 -6.38
CA ILE A 589 6.39 0.90 -5.20
C ILE A 589 5.24 -0.05 -4.86
N VAL A 590 5.33 -0.68 -3.70
CA VAL A 590 4.26 -1.56 -3.19
C VAL A 590 3.30 -0.73 -2.36
N LEU A 591 2.01 -0.81 -2.67
CA LEU A 591 0.99 0.00 -2.02
C LEU A 591 0.29 -0.77 -0.89
N GLY A 592 0.02 -0.07 0.21
CA GLY A 592 -0.82 -0.58 1.29
C GLY A 592 -2.30 -0.60 0.90
N HIS A 593 -3.10 -1.35 1.67
CA HIS A 593 -4.55 -1.37 1.46
C HIS A 593 -5.21 -0.08 1.91
N VAL A 594 -6.24 0.36 1.17
CA VAL A 594 -7.11 1.44 1.62
C VAL A 594 -8.16 0.87 2.57
N GLN A 595 -8.24 1.46 3.76
CA GLN A 595 -9.13 1.09 4.85
C GLN A 595 -10.18 2.18 5.06
N ASP A 596 -11.26 1.85 5.78
CA ASP A 596 -12.22 2.84 6.23
C ASP A 596 -11.63 3.78 7.32
N GLU A 597 -12.40 4.76 7.75
CA GLU A 597 -11.98 5.73 8.77
C GLU A 597 -11.57 5.10 10.12
N ASN A 598 -12.07 3.89 10.41
CA ASN A 598 -11.78 3.13 11.63
C ASN A 598 -10.61 2.15 11.47
N GLY A 599 -9.97 2.11 10.28
CA GLY A 599 -8.87 1.19 9.99
C GLY A 599 -9.33 -0.23 9.69
N GLN A 600 -10.62 -0.43 9.31
CA GLN A 600 -11.16 -1.71 8.93
C GLN A 600 -11.04 -1.93 7.43
N LYS A 601 -10.84 -3.19 7.03
CA LYS A 601 -10.89 -3.56 5.61
C LYS A 601 -12.27 -3.24 5.04
N MET A 602 -12.31 -2.48 3.95
CA MET A 602 -13.55 -2.18 3.25
C MET A 602 -14.12 -3.42 2.55
N SER A 603 -15.43 -3.62 2.66
CA SER A 603 -16.15 -4.64 1.90
C SER A 603 -17.60 -4.22 1.67
N LYS A 604 -18.17 -4.63 0.53
CA LYS A 604 -19.59 -4.37 0.21
C LYS A 604 -20.51 -5.04 1.22
N SER A 605 -20.14 -6.21 1.72
CA SER A 605 -20.93 -6.96 2.70
C SER A 605 -20.99 -6.27 4.08
N LYS A 606 -19.99 -5.47 4.43
CA LYS A 606 -19.96 -4.69 5.68
C LYS A 606 -20.57 -3.30 5.54
N GLY A 607 -20.89 -2.87 4.32
CA GLY A 607 -21.45 -1.54 4.04
C GLY A 607 -20.50 -0.37 4.31
N ASN A 608 -19.20 -0.63 4.49
CA ASN A 608 -18.16 0.37 4.75
C ASN A 608 -17.30 0.72 3.53
N ALA A 609 -17.67 0.23 2.35
CA ALA A 609 -16.95 0.54 1.12
C ALA A 609 -17.28 1.96 0.65
N VAL A 610 -16.22 2.74 0.33
CA VAL A 610 -16.34 4.05 -0.29
C VAL A 610 -16.44 3.88 -1.80
N ASP A 611 -17.50 4.44 -2.41
CA ASP A 611 -17.59 4.50 -3.87
C ASP A 611 -16.60 5.54 -4.40
N PRO A 612 -15.70 5.19 -5.34
CA PRO A 612 -14.69 6.10 -5.84
C PRO A 612 -15.29 7.28 -6.63
N PHE A 613 -16.40 7.07 -7.36
CA PHE A 613 -17.07 8.14 -8.11
C PHE A 613 -17.70 9.18 -7.19
N ASP A 614 -18.36 8.72 -6.12
CA ASP A 614 -18.93 9.61 -5.11
C ASP A 614 -17.84 10.43 -4.41
N ALA A 615 -16.69 9.80 -4.11
CA ALA A 615 -15.56 10.49 -3.49
C ALA A 615 -14.94 11.54 -4.44
N LEU A 616 -14.75 11.22 -5.71
CA LEU A 616 -14.22 12.13 -6.73
C LEU A 616 -15.18 13.31 -6.99
N GLU A 617 -16.49 13.05 -7.08
CA GLU A 617 -17.49 14.10 -7.26
C GLU A 617 -17.62 15.02 -6.03
N LYS A 618 -17.35 14.51 -4.84
CA LYS A 618 -17.45 15.27 -3.60
C LYS A 618 -16.21 16.11 -3.30
N TYR A 619 -15.01 15.54 -3.49
CA TYR A 619 -13.76 16.16 -3.05
C TYR A 619 -12.92 16.70 -4.21
N GLY A 620 -13.08 16.18 -5.42
CA GLY A 620 -12.23 16.41 -6.58
C GLY A 620 -11.03 15.46 -6.62
N ALA A 621 -10.50 15.29 -7.83
CA ALA A 621 -9.39 14.39 -8.08
C ALA A 621 -8.08 14.90 -7.42
N ASP A 622 -7.72 16.17 -7.61
CA ASP A 622 -6.50 16.73 -7.05
C ASP A 622 -6.45 16.67 -5.52
N ALA A 623 -7.60 16.86 -4.83
CA ALA A 623 -7.67 16.76 -3.38
C ALA A 623 -7.41 15.33 -2.89
N ILE A 624 -7.98 14.33 -3.56
CA ILE A 624 -7.76 12.92 -3.24
C ILE A 624 -6.34 12.50 -3.60
N ARG A 625 -5.81 12.93 -4.75
CA ARG A 625 -4.42 12.72 -5.15
C ARG A 625 -3.47 13.27 -4.09
N TRP A 626 -3.64 14.51 -3.69
CA TRP A 626 -2.82 15.16 -2.66
C TRP A 626 -2.88 14.44 -1.32
N TYR A 627 -4.08 14.04 -0.91
CA TYR A 627 -4.27 13.26 0.32
C TYR A 627 -3.43 11.99 0.33
N PHE A 628 -3.48 11.20 -0.74
CA PHE A 628 -2.70 9.97 -0.84
C PHE A 628 -1.18 10.18 -0.90
N TYR A 629 -0.73 11.34 -1.36
CA TYR A 629 0.71 11.63 -1.38
C TYR A 629 1.25 12.08 -0.02
N ILE A 630 0.52 12.92 0.70
CA ILE A 630 1.04 13.59 1.90
C ILE A 630 0.72 12.85 3.21
N ASN A 631 -0.35 12.07 3.23
CA ASN A 631 -0.89 11.49 4.47
C ASN A 631 0.08 10.48 5.12
N SER A 632 0.60 9.55 4.34
CA SER A 632 1.51 8.49 4.83
C SER A 632 2.36 7.91 3.70
N ALA A 633 3.37 7.10 4.07
CA ALA A 633 4.11 6.34 3.08
C ALA A 633 3.17 5.41 2.29
N PRO A 634 3.32 5.29 0.95
CA PRO A 634 2.39 4.57 0.10
C PRO A 634 2.16 3.10 0.47
N TRP A 635 3.17 2.46 1.08
CA TRP A 635 3.13 1.05 1.50
C TRP A 635 2.42 0.78 2.82
N LEU A 636 2.10 1.83 3.58
CA LEU A 636 1.35 1.70 4.83
C LEU A 636 -0.15 1.62 4.52
N PRO A 637 -0.94 0.93 5.37
CA PRO A 637 -2.38 0.98 5.27
C PRO A 637 -2.89 2.42 5.33
N ASN A 638 -3.67 2.84 4.34
CA ASN A 638 -4.24 4.18 4.24
C ASN A 638 -5.69 4.19 4.70
N ARG A 639 -5.99 4.96 5.74
CA ARG A 639 -7.38 5.19 6.17
C ARG A 639 -7.98 6.28 5.32
N PHE A 640 -8.99 5.97 4.52
CA PHE A 640 -9.71 6.98 3.75
C PHE A 640 -10.71 7.71 4.63
N HIS A 641 -10.45 9.02 4.82
CA HIS A 641 -11.20 9.85 5.73
C HIS A 641 -11.50 11.21 5.09
N GLY A 642 -12.77 11.47 4.80
CA GLY A 642 -13.20 12.68 4.07
C GLY A 642 -12.78 14.01 4.70
N LYS A 643 -12.81 14.12 6.04
CA LYS A 643 -12.35 15.34 6.74
C LYS A 643 -10.84 15.58 6.54
N ALA A 644 -10.05 14.51 6.54
CA ALA A 644 -8.60 14.63 6.30
C ALA A 644 -8.28 15.01 4.86
N VAL A 645 -9.06 14.51 3.89
CA VAL A 645 -8.97 14.96 2.48
C VAL A 645 -9.24 16.47 2.37
N GLN A 646 -10.31 16.96 2.99
CA GLN A 646 -10.66 18.38 3.00
C GLN A 646 -9.62 19.25 3.72
N GLU A 647 -9.04 18.76 4.81
CA GLU A 647 -8.00 19.48 5.53
C GLU A 647 -6.71 19.58 4.71
N GLY A 648 -6.27 18.51 4.05
CA GLY A 648 -5.14 18.51 3.14
C GLY A 648 -5.37 19.47 1.96
N GLN A 649 -6.57 19.43 1.36
CA GLN A 649 -6.97 20.37 0.32
C GLN A 649 -6.87 21.83 0.79
N ARG A 650 -7.42 22.14 1.97
CA ARG A 650 -7.41 23.50 2.51
C ARG A 650 -5.99 24.00 2.80
N LYS A 651 -5.15 23.18 3.41
CA LYS A 651 -3.80 23.55 3.82
C LYS A 651 -2.87 23.84 2.64
N PHE A 652 -2.93 23.05 1.60
CA PHE A 652 -2.04 23.17 0.44
C PHE A 652 -2.73 23.82 -0.76
N MET A 653 -3.74 23.17 -1.33
CA MET A 653 -4.40 23.65 -2.54
C MET A 653 -5.10 24.99 -2.31
N GLY A 654 -5.82 25.11 -1.20
CA GLY A 654 -6.50 26.35 -0.83
C GLY A 654 -5.53 27.52 -0.61
N THR A 655 -4.39 27.26 0.01
CA THR A 655 -3.34 28.26 0.25
C THR A 655 -2.70 28.70 -1.07
N LEU A 656 -2.35 27.76 -1.93
CA LEU A 656 -1.82 28.06 -3.27
C LEU A 656 -2.83 28.82 -4.13
N TRP A 657 -4.08 28.39 -4.14
CA TRP A 657 -5.15 29.04 -4.89
C TRP A 657 -5.40 30.48 -4.46
N ASN A 658 -5.45 30.73 -3.15
CA ASN A 658 -5.63 32.06 -2.61
C ASN A 658 -4.43 32.98 -2.92
N THR A 659 -3.22 32.45 -2.91
CA THR A 659 -2.00 33.19 -3.28
C THR A 659 -2.03 33.55 -4.75
N TYR A 660 -2.44 32.64 -5.60
CA TYR A 660 -2.66 32.87 -7.02
C TYR A 660 -3.78 33.89 -7.26
N ALA A 661 -4.91 33.79 -6.57
CA ALA A 661 -6.01 34.77 -6.68
C ALA A 661 -5.59 36.14 -6.23
N PHE A 662 -4.77 36.26 -5.19
CA PHE A 662 -4.17 37.52 -4.74
C PHE A 662 -3.32 38.18 -5.85
N PHE A 663 -2.42 37.40 -6.47
CA PHE A 663 -1.61 37.91 -7.57
C PHE A 663 -2.49 38.39 -8.72
N VAL A 664 -3.45 37.61 -9.18
CA VAL A 664 -4.32 37.97 -10.32
C VAL A 664 -5.13 39.25 -10.03
N LEU A 665 -5.67 39.36 -8.80
CA LEU A 665 -6.47 40.51 -8.40
C LEU A 665 -5.65 41.81 -8.55
N TYR A 666 -4.49 41.88 -7.95
CA TYR A 666 -3.67 43.12 -7.97
C TYR A 666 -2.98 43.32 -9.31
N ALA A 667 -2.54 42.26 -9.99
CA ALA A 667 -1.99 42.37 -11.34
C ALA A 667 -3.00 42.98 -12.33
N ASN A 668 -4.30 42.62 -12.21
CA ASN A 668 -5.36 43.19 -13.05
C ASN A 668 -5.65 44.67 -12.67
N ILE A 669 -5.64 45.04 -11.38
CA ILE A 669 -5.81 46.41 -10.92
C ILE A 669 -4.68 47.32 -11.49
N ASP A 670 -3.45 46.86 -11.44
CA ASP A 670 -2.28 47.59 -11.90
C ASP A 670 -1.96 47.40 -13.40
N ASN A 671 -2.75 46.61 -14.13
CA ASN A 671 -2.49 46.22 -15.52
C ASN A 671 -1.09 45.62 -15.71
N PHE A 672 -0.63 44.85 -14.74
CA PHE A 672 0.69 44.22 -14.74
C PHE A 672 0.74 43.07 -15.74
N ASP A 673 1.76 43.07 -16.58
CA ASP A 673 2.05 42.03 -17.57
C ASP A 673 3.49 41.55 -17.37
N ALA A 674 3.66 40.32 -16.89
CA ALA A 674 4.97 39.78 -16.54
C ALA A 674 5.92 39.67 -17.75
N THR A 675 5.42 39.61 -18.98
CA THR A 675 6.25 39.53 -20.19
C THR A 675 6.98 40.82 -20.51
N LYS A 676 6.57 41.95 -19.88
CA LYS A 676 7.16 43.29 -20.09
C LYS A 676 8.30 43.59 -19.14
N TYR A 677 8.57 42.73 -18.17
CA TYR A 677 9.58 42.98 -17.13
C TYR A 677 10.50 41.77 -17.00
N THR A 678 11.70 42.01 -16.48
CA THR A 678 12.69 40.99 -16.15
C THR A 678 12.96 40.99 -14.65
N LEU A 679 13.17 39.82 -14.06
CA LEU A 679 13.59 39.69 -12.67
C LEU A 679 15.09 40.08 -12.57
N GLU A 680 15.38 41.21 -11.97
CA GLU A 680 16.75 41.71 -11.77
C GLU A 680 17.19 41.38 -10.33
N TYR A 681 17.84 40.23 -10.14
CA TYR A 681 18.16 39.64 -8.82
C TYR A 681 18.93 40.62 -7.90
N ASP A 682 19.89 41.38 -8.42
CA ASP A 682 20.71 42.30 -7.64
C ASP A 682 19.93 43.50 -7.06
N LYS A 683 18.79 43.82 -7.65
CA LYS A 683 17.92 44.93 -7.21
C LYS A 683 16.80 44.47 -6.25
N LEU A 684 16.75 43.20 -5.91
CA LEU A 684 15.71 42.63 -5.06
C LEU A 684 15.97 42.93 -3.58
N LEU A 685 14.88 43.05 -2.82
CA LEU A 685 14.95 43.10 -1.37
C LEU A 685 15.34 41.74 -0.76
N VAL A 686 15.80 41.76 0.48
CA VAL A 686 16.18 40.54 1.21
C VAL A 686 15.04 39.53 1.23
N MET A 687 13.80 39.98 1.42
CA MET A 687 12.62 39.08 1.42
C MET A 687 12.36 38.46 0.04
N ASP A 688 12.57 39.15 -1.05
CA ASP A 688 12.47 38.62 -2.40
C ASP A 688 13.55 37.56 -2.62
N LYS A 689 14.78 37.81 -2.23
CA LYS A 689 15.90 36.88 -2.32
C LYS A 689 15.67 35.64 -1.46
N TRP A 690 15.10 35.83 -0.27
CA TRP A 690 14.73 34.70 0.61
C TRP A 690 13.74 33.75 -0.06
N ILE A 691 12.62 34.27 -0.57
CA ILE A 691 11.62 33.39 -1.16
C ILE A 691 12.11 32.74 -2.46
N LEU A 692 12.96 33.39 -3.23
CA LEU A 692 13.60 32.82 -4.41
C LEU A 692 14.63 31.72 -4.03
N SER A 693 15.40 31.95 -2.94
CA SER A 693 16.27 30.92 -2.38
C SER A 693 15.46 29.67 -1.94
N LYS A 694 14.41 29.88 -1.16
CA LYS A 694 13.49 28.83 -0.75
C LYS A 694 12.84 28.12 -1.94
N MET A 695 12.48 28.85 -3.00
CA MET A 695 11.93 28.28 -4.23
C MET A 695 12.93 27.34 -4.92
N ASN A 696 14.18 27.76 -5.06
CA ASN A 696 15.20 26.92 -5.69
C ASN A 696 15.56 25.70 -4.81
N THR A 697 15.60 25.88 -3.50
CA THR A 697 15.74 24.74 -2.55
C THR A 697 14.55 23.78 -2.69
N MET A 698 13.32 24.29 -2.75
CA MET A 698 12.12 23.46 -2.98
C MET A 698 12.22 22.68 -4.28
N VAL A 699 12.57 23.30 -5.39
CA VAL A 699 12.71 22.60 -6.69
C VAL A 699 13.75 21.50 -6.59
N LYS A 700 14.91 21.78 -6.00
CA LYS A 700 15.99 20.80 -5.79
C LYS A 700 15.54 19.60 -4.96
N ASP A 701 14.87 19.86 -3.84
CA ASP A 701 14.43 18.81 -2.92
C ASP A 701 13.26 18.01 -3.50
N VAL A 702 12.32 18.63 -4.20
CA VAL A 702 11.23 17.92 -4.90
C VAL A 702 11.78 17.05 -6.01
N ASP A 703 12.69 17.55 -6.83
CA ASP A 703 13.34 16.80 -7.89
C ASP A 703 14.10 15.57 -7.34
N TYR A 704 14.87 15.76 -6.27
CA TYR A 704 15.57 14.68 -5.59
C TYR A 704 14.60 13.62 -5.04
N ASN A 705 13.56 14.06 -4.34
CA ASN A 705 12.61 13.16 -3.70
C ASN A 705 11.76 12.39 -4.74
N LEU A 706 11.24 13.04 -5.77
CA LEU A 706 10.50 12.37 -6.84
C LEU A 706 11.41 11.44 -7.65
N GLY A 707 12.65 11.84 -7.92
CA GLY A 707 13.65 11.02 -8.59
C GLY A 707 13.97 9.73 -7.84
N ASN A 708 13.84 9.75 -6.51
CA ASN A 708 14.09 8.62 -5.61
C ASN A 708 12.81 7.99 -5.04
N TYR A 709 11.66 8.26 -5.62
CA TYR A 709 10.35 7.70 -5.24
C TYR A 709 9.92 8.03 -3.80
N ARG A 710 10.41 9.12 -3.22
CA ARG A 710 10.08 9.62 -1.87
C ARG A 710 8.90 10.59 -1.95
N ILE A 711 7.72 10.06 -2.15
CA ILE A 711 6.52 10.83 -2.48
C ILE A 711 6.05 11.73 -1.33
N PRO A 712 5.89 11.24 -0.08
CA PRO A 712 5.46 12.10 1.02
C PRO A 712 6.44 13.23 1.33
N GLU A 713 7.75 12.96 1.18
CA GLU A 713 8.79 13.97 1.39
C GLU A 713 8.68 15.09 0.35
N ALA A 714 8.48 14.76 -0.92
CA ALA A 714 8.26 15.75 -1.98
C ALA A 714 6.99 16.59 -1.71
N ALA A 715 5.90 15.95 -1.28
CA ALA A 715 4.66 16.64 -0.95
C ALA A 715 4.83 17.62 0.21
N ARG A 716 5.56 17.24 1.27
CA ARG A 716 5.85 18.14 2.40
C ARG A 716 6.65 19.35 1.97
N VAL A 717 7.70 19.15 1.18
CA VAL A 717 8.52 20.27 0.66
C VAL A 717 7.67 21.27 -0.12
N LEU A 718 6.75 20.78 -0.98
CA LEU A 718 5.82 21.66 -1.71
C LEU A 718 4.88 22.42 -0.77
N GLN A 719 4.31 21.73 0.22
CA GLN A 719 3.39 22.33 1.19
C GLN A 719 4.08 23.41 2.01
N ASP A 720 5.27 23.12 2.53
CA ASP A 720 6.05 24.05 3.34
C ASP A 720 6.43 25.29 2.53
N PHE A 721 6.85 25.14 1.28
CA PHE A 721 7.13 26.28 0.41
C PHE A 721 5.90 27.15 0.13
N VAL A 722 4.74 26.54 -0.13
CA VAL A 722 3.49 27.28 -0.36
C VAL A 722 3.07 28.04 0.91
N ASP A 723 3.30 27.45 2.08
CA ASP A 723 3.06 28.14 3.36
C ASP A 723 3.99 29.36 3.54
N ASP A 724 5.28 29.18 3.31
CA ASP A 724 6.26 30.28 3.33
C ASP A 724 5.90 31.39 2.33
N LEU A 725 5.51 31.02 1.11
CA LEU A 725 5.13 31.99 0.07
C LEU A 725 3.88 32.79 0.50
N SER A 726 2.85 32.14 0.98
CA SER A 726 1.59 32.78 1.35
C SER A 726 1.65 33.52 2.68
N ASN A 727 2.05 32.79 3.75
CA ASN A 727 1.93 33.27 5.13
C ASN A 727 3.09 34.18 5.56
N TRP A 728 4.20 34.18 4.81
CA TRP A 728 5.35 35.02 5.08
C TRP A 728 5.58 36.00 3.97
N TYR A 729 5.95 35.56 2.78
CA TYR A 729 6.32 36.51 1.71
C TYR A 729 5.17 37.41 1.29
N VAL A 730 4.03 36.86 0.87
CA VAL A 730 2.87 37.62 0.39
C VAL A 730 2.33 38.52 1.51
N ARG A 731 2.14 37.95 2.70
CA ARG A 731 1.57 38.68 3.83
C ARG A 731 2.44 39.89 4.22
N ARG A 732 3.75 39.76 4.26
CA ARG A 732 4.69 40.83 4.60
C ARG A 732 4.92 41.82 3.45
N SER A 733 4.68 41.40 2.20
CA SER A 733 4.84 42.24 1.02
C SER A 733 3.57 42.95 0.57
N ARG A 734 2.44 42.78 1.29
CA ARG A 734 1.13 43.33 0.87
C ARG A 734 1.17 44.84 0.58
N GLU A 735 1.84 45.62 1.40
CA GLU A 735 1.94 47.09 1.24
C GLU A 735 2.65 47.48 -0.07
N ARG A 736 3.59 46.64 -0.54
CA ARG A 736 4.27 46.84 -1.82
C ARG A 736 3.29 46.73 -3.00
N PHE A 737 2.36 45.75 -2.95
CA PHE A 737 1.31 45.59 -3.95
C PHE A 737 0.24 46.67 -3.88
N TRP A 738 0.04 47.29 -2.71
CA TRP A 738 -0.92 48.38 -2.50
C TRP A 738 -0.35 49.78 -2.79
N ALA A 739 0.95 49.87 -2.94
CA ALA A 739 1.63 51.15 -3.24
C ALA A 739 1.08 51.78 -4.54
N LYS A 740 1.09 53.09 -4.61
CA LYS A 740 0.65 53.83 -5.81
C LYS A 740 1.72 53.75 -6.89
N GLY A 741 1.29 53.69 -8.16
CA GLY A 741 2.18 53.64 -9.30
C GLY A 741 2.87 52.28 -9.49
N MET A 742 3.79 52.23 -10.45
CA MET A 742 4.57 51.03 -10.80
C MET A 742 6.07 51.31 -10.62
N GLU A 743 6.42 51.63 -9.38
CA GLU A 743 7.82 51.80 -9.00
C GLU A 743 8.58 50.46 -9.03
N GLN A 744 9.92 50.54 -9.13
CA GLN A 744 10.75 49.33 -9.28
C GLN A 744 10.54 48.28 -8.18
N ASP A 745 10.34 48.71 -6.92
CA ASP A 745 10.07 47.79 -5.81
C ASP A 745 8.77 47.01 -6.00
N LYS A 746 7.71 47.65 -6.46
CA LYS A 746 6.43 47.02 -6.76
C LYS A 746 6.57 46.03 -7.93
N ILE A 747 7.30 46.40 -8.99
CA ILE A 747 7.61 45.51 -10.12
C ILE A 747 8.38 44.27 -9.62
N ASN A 748 9.37 44.45 -8.76
CA ASN A 748 10.13 43.36 -8.15
C ASN A 748 9.26 42.43 -7.35
N ALA A 749 8.32 42.96 -6.57
CA ALA A 749 7.36 42.15 -5.81
C ALA A 749 6.48 41.31 -6.75
N TYR A 750 5.92 41.90 -7.80
CA TYR A 750 5.14 41.18 -8.80
C TYR A 750 5.95 40.10 -9.52
N MET A 751 7.15 40.43 -9.99
CA MET A 751 7.99 39.47 -10.70
C MET A 751 8.44 38.31 -9.81
N THR A 752 8.75 38.57 -8.55
CA THR A 752 9.11 37.55 -7.58
C THR A 752 7.93 36.60 -7.33
N LEU A 753 6.74 37.14 -7.06
CA LEU A 753 5.55 36.36 -6.81
C LEU A 753 5.11 35.55 -8.06
N TYR A 754 5.15 36.16 -9.25
CA TYR A 754 4.89 35.52 -10.52
C TYR A 754 5.81 34.31 -10.75
N THR A 755 7.12 34.55 -10.59
CA THR A 755 8.14 33.48 -10.73
C THR A 755 7.91 32.35 -9.76
N ALA A 756 7.62 32.65 -8.49
CA ALA A 756 7.35 31.66 -7.46
C ALA A 756 6.09 30.83 -7.78
N LEU A 757 4.99 31.49 -8.19
CA LEU A 757 3.72 30.82 -8.53
C LEU A 757 3.87 29.90 -9.75
N VAL A 758 4.51 30.34 -10.80
CA VAL A 758 4.75 29.55 -12.00
C VAL A 758 5.66 28.35 -11.69
N THR A 759 6.74 28.58 -10.95
CA THR A 759 7.70 27.54 -10.60
C THR A 759 7.09 26.46 -9.71
N VAL A 760 6.38 26.84 -8.64
CA VAL A 760 5.74 25.88 -7.75
C VAL A 760 4.62 25.11 -8.46
N SER A 761 3.89 25.75 -9.36
CA SER A 761 2.87 25.10 -10.18
C SER A 761 3.48 24.03 -11.09
N LYS A 762 4.60 24.32 -11.74
CA LYS A 762 5.32 23.32 -12.55
C LYS A 762 5.87 22.18 -11.70
N ALA A 763 6.46 22.47 -10.53
CA ALA A 763 6.97 21.43 -9.63
C ALA A 763 5.86 20.53 -9.05
N ALA A 764 4.67 21.10 -8.81
CA ALA A 764 3.51 20.39 -8.29
C ALA A 764 2.64 19.73 -9.37
N ALA A 765 2.85 20.03 -10.65
CA ALA A 765 2.03 19.56 -11.76
C ALA A 765 1.88 18.02 -11.82
N PRO A 766 2.90 17.19 -11.54
CA PRO A 766 2.74 15.75 -11.48
C PRO A 766 1.78 15.30 -10.38
N MET A 767 1.66 16.04 -9.29
CA MET A 767 0.86 15.66 -8.11
C MET A 767 -0.57 16.18 -8.18
N ILE A 768 -0.77 17.45 -8.53
CA ILE A 768 -2.08 18.11 -8.64
C ILE A 768 -2.26 18.69 -10.05
N PRO A 769 -2.42 17.81 -11.06
CA PRO A 769 -2.33 18.17 -12.47
C PRO A 769 -3.42 19.14 -12.93
N PHE A 770 -4.63 19.07 -12.36
CA PHE A 770 -5.77 19.88 -12.79
C PHE A 770 -5.63 21.34 -12.33
N MET A 771 -5.37 21.58 -11.05
CA MET A 771 -5.22 22.93 -10.50
C MET A 771 -4.02 23.65 -11.13
N THR A 772 -2.90 22.94 -11.28
CA THR A 772 -1.69 23.54 -11.86
C THR A 772 -1.86 23.89 -13.33
N GLU A 773 -2.63 23.09 -14.07
CA GLU A 773 -3.00 23.42 -15.45
C GLU A 773 -3.81 24.73 -15.52
N GLU A 774 -4.83 24.87 -14.67
CA GLU A 774 -5.65 26.09 -14.65
C GLU A 774 -4.83 27.33 -14.30
N ILE A 775 -3.96 27.22 -13.29
CA ILE A 775 -3.04 28.32 -12.92
C ILE A 775 -2.13 28.66 -14.10
N TYR A 776 -1.55 27.69 -14.76
CA TYR A 776 -0.66 27.89 -15.91
C TYR A 776 -1.38 28.53 -17.10
N GLN A 777 -2.58 28.06 -17.44
CA GLN A 777 -3.36 28.64 -18.53
C GLN A 777 -3.66 30.12 -18.28
N ASN A 778 -3.91 30.52 -17.03
CA ASN A 778 -4.18 31.90 -16.69
C ASN A 778 -2.92 32.76 -16.50
N LEU A 779 -1.91 32.27 -15.79
CA LEU A 779 -0.70 33.07 -15.51
C LEU A 779 0.26 33.16 -16.71
N VAL A 780 0.35 32.11 -17.51
CA VAL A 780 1.33 32.03 -18.60
C VAL A 780 0.65 32.18 -19.96
N ARG A 781 -0.25 31.26 -20.31
CA ARG A 781 -0.85 31.21 -21.64
C ARG A 781 -1.75 32.39 -21.98
N SER A 782 -2.32 33.06 -20.97
CA SER A 782 -3.14 34.27 -21.20
C SER A 782 -2.34 35.44 -21.74
N ILE A 783 -1.05 35.54 -21.42
CA ILE A 783 -0.15 36.63 -21.78
C ILE A 783 0.94 36.24 -22.79
N ASP A 784 1.29 34.96 -22.89
CA ASP A 784 2.29 34.40 -23.81
C ASP A 784 1.72 33.21 -24.56
N LYS A 785 1.37 33.37 -25.83
CA LYS A 785 0.82 32.33 -26.68
C LYS A 785 1.90 31.41 -27.26
N ASP A 786 3.15 31.80 -27.20
CA ASP A 786 4.29 30.99 -27.67
C ASP A 786 4.82 30.02 -26.60
N ALA A 787 4.41 30.19 -25.33
CA ALA A 787 4.70 29.24 -24.27
C ALA A 787 4.06 27.85 -24.58
N PRO A 788 4.57 26.76 -24.01
CA PRO A 788 3.98 25.42 -24.18
C PRO A 788 2.47 25.43 -23.92
N GLU A 789 1.72 24.70 -24.72
CA GLU A 789 0.24 24.72 -24.72
C GLU A 789 -0.36 24.25 -23.38
N SER A 790 0.35 23.40 -22.67
CA SER A 790 -0.03 22.85 -21.36
C SER A 790 1.17 22.91 -20.41
N ILE A 791 0.90 23.00 -19.10
CA ILE A 791 1.92 22.86 -18.08
C ILE A 791 2.61 21.49 -18.14
N HIS A 792 1.89 20.46 -18.60
CA HIS A 792 2.39 19.10 -18.75
C HIS A 792 3.29 18.89 -19.97
N LEU A 793 3.38 19.88 -20.84
CA LEU A 793 4.34 19.95 -21.96
C LEU A 793 5.58 20.80 -21.59
N CYS A 794 5.59 21.44 -20.41
CA CYS A 794 6.75 22.14 -19.88
C CYS A 794 7.78 21.15 -19.35
N ASP A 795 9.04 21.58 -19.36
CA ASP A 795 10.08 20.90 -18.60
C ASP A 795 9.91 21.16 -17.09
N PHE A 796 10.39 20.22 -16.28
CA PHE A 796 10.45 20.38 -14.84
C PHE A 796 11.35 21.58 -14.49
N PRO A 797 11.03 22.40 -13.49
CA PRO A 797 11.79 23.61 -13.19
C PRO A 797 13.28 23.33 -12.96
N GLU A 798 14.13 24.17 -13.52
CA GLU A 798 15.57 24.14 -13.26
C GLU A 798 15.91 24.82 -11.94
N VAL A 799 16.97 24.34 -11.29
CA VAL A 799 17.51 24.92 -10.05
C VAL A 799 18.54 25.99 -10.39
N HIS A 800 18.33 27.20 -9.91
CA HIS A 800 19.32 28.29 -9.96
C HIS A 800 20.16 28.26 -8.68
N GLU A 801 21.21 27.42 -8.66
CA GLU A 801 22.08 27.23 -7.49
C GLU A 801 22.69 28.52 -6.97
N GLU A 802 22.95 29.50 -7.85
CA GLU A 802 23.47 30.83 -7.53
C GLU A 802 22.50 31.68 -6.70
N GLN A 803 21.21 31.34 -6.68
CA GLN A 803 20.18 32.03 -5.90
C GLN A 803 19.92 31.34 -4.55
N ILE A 804 20.50 30.18 -4.30
CA ILE A 804 20.37 29.47 -3.01
C ILE A 804 21.33 30.10 -2.01
N ASP A 805 20.78 30.79 -1.02
CA ASP A 805 21.50 31.36 0.11
C ASP A 805 21.08 30.69 1.42
N LYS A 806 21.88 29.70 1.84
CA LYS A 806 21.58 28.91 3.05
C LYS A 806 21.68 29.71 4.34
N GLU A 807 22.52 30.75 4.38
CA GLU A 807 22.60 31.62 5.55
C GLU A 807 21.29 32.41 5.69
N LEU A 808 20.81 32.98 4.58
CA LEU A 808 19.53 33.69 4.52
C LEU A 808 18.35 32.78 4.91
N GLU A 809 18.29 31.54 4.38
CA GLU A 809 17.27 30.59 4.73
C GLU A 809 17.30 30.23 6.22
N ASN A 810 18.46 29.93 6.79
CA ASN A 810 18.65 29.62 8.21
C ASN A 810 18.27 30.78 9.12
N ASN A 811 18.70 32.03 8.79
CA ASN A 811 18.30 33.17 9.57
C ASN A 811 16.79 33.37 9.60
N MET A 812 16.11 33.18 8.48
CA MET A 812 14.65 33.25 8.42
C MET A 812 13.98 32.08 9.17
N GLU A 813 14.57 30.90 9.19
CA GLU A 813 14.09 29.77 10.00
C GLU A 813 14.14 30.11 11.50
N HIS A 814 15.24 30.71 11.96
CA HIS A 814 15.34 31.25 13.33
C HIS A 814 14.29 32.31 13.62
N VAL A 815 14.00 33.18 12.67
CA VAL A 815 12.88 34.15 12.80
C VAL A 815 11.56 33.44 13.01
N LEU A 816 11.28 32.41 12.19
CA LEU A 816 10.06 31.61 12.30
C LEU A 816 9.92 30.96 13.68
N ASP A 817 10.98 30.32 14.17
CA ASP A 817 11.02 29.69 15.48
C ASP A 817 10.74 30.71 16.61
N LEU A 818 11.44 31.83 16.59
CA LEU A 818 11.26 32.89 17.58
C LEU A 818 9.84 33.46 17.57
N VAL A 819 9.22 33.59 16.40
CA VAL A 819 7.83 34.07 16.27
C VAL A 819 6.84 33.02 16.83
N VAL A 820 7.06 31.76 16.58
CA VAL A 820 6.24 30.67 17.15
C VAL A 820 6.33 30.68 18.67
N MET A 821 7.54 30.72 19.22
CA MET A 821 7.80 30.78 20.67
C MET A 821 7.23 32.04 21.31
N GLY A 822 7.40 33.21 20.68
CA GLY A 822 6.84 34.46 21.15
C GLY A 822 5.31 34.46 21.17
N ARG A 823 4.67 33.86 20.17
CA ARG A 823 3.21 33.64 20.17
C ARG A 823 2.76 32.70 21.30
N ALA A 824 3.55 31.68 21.61
CA ALA A 824 3.28 30.80 22.75
C ALA A 824 3.33 31.57 24.07
N CYS A 825 4.34 32.44 24.26
CA CYS A 825 4.41 33.35 25.44
C CYS A 825 3.19 34.28 25.52
N ARG A 826 2.78 34.88 24.40
CA ARG A 826 1.59 35.73 24.35
C ARG A 826 0.32 34.98 24.74
N ASN A 827 0.14 33.79 24.24
CA ASN A 827 -1.02 32.94 24.56
C ASN A 827 -1.04 32.56 26.04
N ALA A 828 0.12 32.20 26.61
CA ALA A 828 0.26 31.87 28.03
C ALA A 828 -0.08 33.07 28.93
N SER A 829 0.35 34.28 28.51
CA SER A 829 0.06 35.54 29.23
C SER A 829 -1.35 36.10 28.92
N ASN A 830 -2.11 35.45 28.03
CA ASN A 830 -3.40 35.94 27.56
C ASN A 830 -3.34 37.38 26.96
N ILE A 831 -2.20 37.72 26.33
CA ILE A 831 -2.01 39.03 25.67
C ILE A 831 -2.26 38.88 24.16
N LYS A 832 -3.28 39.54 23.66
CA LYS A 832 -3.62 39.53 22.23
C LYS A 832 -2.48 40.12 21.38
N ASN A 833 -2.29 39.59 20.16
CA ASN A 833 -1.20 40.02 19.29
C ASN A 833 -1.27 41.53 18.90
N ARG A 834 -2.46 42.15 18.91
CA ARG A 834 -2.65 43.57 18.66
C ARG A 834 -2.19 44.47 19.81
N GLN A 835 -2.02 43.92 21.01
CA GLN A 835 -1.47 44.63 22.16
C GLN A 835 0.04 44.69 22.02
N PRO A 836 0.66 45.88 21.83
CA PRO A 836 2.11 45.97 21.79
C PRO A 836 2.74 45.57 23.13
N ILE A 837 3.91 44.96 23.05
CA ILE A 837 4.77 44.61 24.18
C ILE A 837 6.05 45.43 24.08
N GLY A 838 6.59 45.84 25.20
CA GLY A 838 7.78 46.71 25.21
C GLY A 838 9.05 45.99 24.77
N LYS A 839 9.31 44.81 25.34
CA LYS A 839 10.57 44.08 25.11
C LYS A 839 10.37 42.59 25.01
N MET A 840 11.19 41.95 24.19
CA MET A 840 11.40 40.52 24.11
C MET A 840 12.91 40.25 24.29
N PHE A 841 13.23 39.25 25.09
CA PHE A 841 14.59 38.76 25.26
C PHE A 841 14.72 37.38 24.65
N VAL A 842 15.85 37.13 24.01
CA VAL A 842 16.16 35.85 23.36
C VAL A 842 17.53 35.38 23.85
N LYS A 843 17.58 34.19 24.37
CA LYS A 843 18.81 33.41 24.61
C LYS A 843 18.88 32.29 23.63
N ALA A 844 19.90 32.25 22.79
CA ALA A 844 20.14 31.21 21.79
C ALA A 844 21.65 31.05 21.58
N ASP A 845 22.05 30.04 20.85
CA ASP A 845 23.43 29.82 20.40
C ASP A 845 23.77 30.55 19.09
N PHE A 846 22.81 31.35 18.60
CA PHE A 846 22.94 32.24 17.43
C PHE A 846 22.54 33.65 17.79
N ASP A 847 22.97 34.60 16.98
CA ASP A 847 22.50 35.97 16.98
C ASP A 847 21.94 36.34 15.59
N LEU A 848 20.91 37.20 15.53
CA LEU A 848 20.30 37.62 14.30
C LEU A 848 20.68 39.08 13.97
N PRO A 849 21.10 39.37 12.72
CA PRO A 849 21.22 40.75 12.24
C PRO A 849 19.95 41.59 12.48
N GLU A 850 20.10 42.90 12.61
CA GLU A 850 19.02 43.83 12.94
C GLU A 850 17.78 43.67 12.05
N PHE A 851 17.99 43.50 10.75
CA PHE A 851 16.91 43.24 9.79
C PHE A 851 15.96 42.10 10.21
N TYR A 852 16.51 40.98 10.68
CA TYR A 852 15.70 39.79 11.11
C TYR A 852 15.06 40.04 12.47
N GLN A 853 15.74 40.78 13.37
CA GLN A 853 15.15 41.14 14.66
C GLN A 853 13.94 42.08 14.46
N GLU A 854 13.97 42.98 13.47
CA GLU A 854 12.83 43.82 13.10
C GLU A 854 11.65 42.97 12.59
N ILE A 855 11.89 41.91 11.82
CA ILE A 855 10.83 40.97 11.40
C ILE A 855 10.18 40.33 12.62
N VAL A 856 10.94 39.82 13.56
CA VAL A 856 10.42 39.20 14.81
C VAL A 856 9.61 40.26 15.61
N ALA A 857 10.12 41.48 15.73
CA ALA A 857 9.46 42.58 16.43
C ALA A 857 8.09 42.88 15.81
N ASP A 858 8.02 43.03 14.49
CA ASP A 858 6.78 43.30 13.77
C ASP A 858 5.77 42.16 13.93
N GLU A 859 6.20 40.92 13.71
CA GLU A 859 5.32 39.72 13.80
C GLU A 859 4.71 39.51 15.17
N LEU A 860 5.48 39.84 16.20
CA LEU A 860 5.06 39.69 17.58
C LEU A 860 4.51 40.97 18.18
N ASN A 861 4.50 42.10 17.40
CA ASN A 861 4.13 43.41 17.90
C ASN A 861 4.88 43.77 19.20
N VAL A 862 6.19 43.63 19.15
CA VAL A 862 7.13 43.94 20.24
C VAL A 862 7.95 45.16 19.81
N LYS A 863 8.20 46.14 20.67
CA LYS A 863 8.95 47.34 20.33
C LYS A 863 10.45 47.08 20.18
N ASN A 864 10.99 46.11 20.92
CA ASN A 864 12.42 45.84 20.91
C ASN A 864 12.68 44.35 21.17
N VAL A 865 13.48 43.70 20.33
CA VAL A 865 14.00 42.36 20.50
C VAL A 865 15.46 42.45 20.92
N LYS A 866 15.85 41.81 22.00
CA LYS A 866 17.20 41.84 22.53
C LYS A 866 17.74 40.43 22.75
N PHE A 867 18.86 40.12 22.11
CA PHE A 867 19.62 38.90 22.41
C PHE A 867 20.42 39.07 23.70
N THR A 868 20.51 38.05 24.49
CA THR A 868 21.22 38.03 25.78
C THR A 868 21.78 36.68 26.07
N ASP A 869 22.98 36.64 26.66
CA ASP A 869 23.60 35.35 27.07
C ASP A 869 23.01 34.82 28.37
N ASP A 870 22.28 35.68 29.12
CA ASP A 870 21.72 35.34 30.42
C ASP A 870 20.27 35.82 30.55
N VAL A 871 19.39 34.92 30.92
CA VAL A 871 17.96 35.18 31.19
C VAL A 871 17.58 35.06 32.65
N ARG A 872 18.56 34.97 33.57
CA ARG A 872 18.32 34.78 35.00
C ARG A 872 17.57 35.90 35.68
N ASP A 873 17.64 37.09 35.11
CA ASP A 873 16.87 38.26 35.60
C ASP A 873 15.37 38.14 35.29
N PHE A 874 14.97 37.24 34.43
CA PHE A 874 13.59 37.12 33.91
C PHE A 874 12.99 35.72 34.14
N THR A 875 13.84 34.70 34.36
CA THR A 875 13.43 33.29 34.50
C THR A 875 14.24 32.62 35.60
N SER A 876 13.63 31.73 36.30
CA SER A 876 14.34 30.74 37.14
C SER A 876 14.06 29.34 36.63
N TYR A 877 14.99 28.41 36.91
CA TYR A 877 14.75 27.00 36.58
C TYR A 877 14.02 26.29 37.71
N SER A 878 13.14 25.35 37.35
CA SER A 878 12.54 24.39 38.25
C SER A 878 12.86 22.97 37.83
N PHE A 879 13.07 22.11 38.78
CA PHE A 879 13.50 20.73 38.53
C PHE A 879 12.47 19.74 39.09
N LYS A 880 12.21 18.70 38.30
CA LYS A 880 11.42 17.55 38.73
C LYS A 880 12.20 16.26 38.43
N PRO A 881 12.09 15.21 39.29
CA PRO A 881 12.80 13.97 39.03
C PRO A 881 12.16 13.25 37.81
N GLN A 882 13.00 12.76 36.87
CA GLN A 882 12.59 11.88 35.79
C GLN A 882 12.33 10.48 36.39
N LEU A 883 11.07 10.10 36.53
CA LEU A 883 10.68 8.88 37.23
C LEU A 883 11.26 7.59 36.64
N LYS A 884 11.48 7.59 35.32
CA LYS A 884 12.03 6.42 34.61
C LYS A 884 13.49 6.12 35.01
N THR A 885 14.29 7.15 35.27
CA THR A 885 15.69 7.03 35.61
C THR A 885 15.94 7.08 37.09
N VAL A 886 15.25 7.98 37.80
CA VAL A 886 15.40 8.16 39.26
C VAL A 886 14.74 7.05 40.08
N GLY A 887 13.61 6.52 39.58
CA GLY A 887 12.88 5.44 40.28
C GLY A 887 13.73 4.19 40.54
N PRO A 888 14.41 3.62 39.53
CA PRO A 888 15.32 2.48 39.75
C PRO A 888 16.53 2.78 40.63
N LYS A 889 17.06 4.03 40.57
CA LYS A 889 18.27 4.44 41.35
C LYS A 889 17.92 4.76 42.80
N TYR A 890 16.82 5.49 43.03
CA TYR A 890 16.53 6.13 44.33
C TYR A 890 15.05 6.00 44.74
N GLY A 891 14.34 4.97 44.37
CA GLY A 891 12.89 4.83 44.52
C GLY A 891 12.33 5.09 45.93
N LYS A 892 13.04 4.66 47.00
CA LYS A 892 12.67 4.90 48.39
C LYS A 892 12.84 6.36 48.84
N MET A 893 13.65 7.13 48.12
CA MET A 893 13.98 8.53 48.43
C MET A 893 13.24 9.52 47.54
N LEU A 894 12.41 9.05 46.62
CA LEU A 894 11.76 9.86 45.56
C LEU A 894 10.97 11.04 46.15
N GLY A 895 10.28 10.85 47.28
CA GLY A 895 9.56 11.93 47.98
C GLY A 895 10.48 13.01 48.52
N GLY A 896 11.61 12.63 49.09
CA GLY A 896 12.66 13.55 49.58
C GLY A 896 13.36 14.29 48.46
N ILE A 897 13.66 13.59 47.35
CA ILE A 897 14.25 14.18 46.15
C ILE A 897 13.32 15.24 45.56
N LYS A 898 12.03 14.93 45.45
CA LYS A 898 11.03 15.88 44.94
C LYS A 898 10.91 17.13 45.81
N ALA A 899 10.95 16.96 47.13
CA ALA A 899 10.93 18.09 48.07
C ALA A 899 12.21 18.93 47.97
N ALA A 900 13.40 18.31 47.97
CA ALA A 900 14.66 19.01 47.82
C ALA A 900 14.77 19.79 46.48
N LEU A 901 14.31 19.21 45.40
CA LEU A 901 14.27 19.89 44.08
C LEU A 901 13.26 21.05 44.01
N ASN A 902 12.21 21.04 44.82
CA ASN A 902 11.27 22.17 44.89
C ASN A 902 11.82 23.35 45.72
N ASP A 903 12.72 23.08 46.69
CA ASP A 903 13.28 24.09 47.59
C ASP A 903 14.63 24.66 47.16
N ILE A 904 15.23 24.11 46.10
CA ILE A 904 16.53 24.55 45.60
C ILE A 904 16.42 25.88 44.80
N ASP A 905 17.47 26.71 44.86
CA ASP A 905 17.63 27.83 43.94
C ASP A 905 17.86 27.26 42.52
N GLY A 906 16.87 27.42 41.66
CA GLY A 906 16.85 26.82 40.33
C GLY A 906 17.98 27.32 39.44
N ASN A 907 18.36 28.61 39.54
CA ASN A 907 19.44 29.18 38.74
C ASN A 907 20.81 28.66 39.20
N ALA A 908 21.06 28.62 40.52
CA ALA A 908 22.28 28.05 41.09
C ALA A 908 22.41 26.54 40.78
N ALA A 909 21.32 25.81 40.86
CA ALA A 909 21.28 24.37 40.51
C ALA A 909 21.59 24.12 39.04
N MET A 910 21.08 24.99 38.12
CA MET A 910 21.38 24.90 36.69
C MET A 910 22.83 25.23 36.38
N ASP A 911 23.41 26.21 37.08
CA ASP A 911 24.83 26.53 36.95
C ASP A 911 25.72 25.38 37.43
N GLU A 912 25.37 24.72 38.54
CA GLU A 912 26.06 23.54 39.04
C GLU A 912 25.98 22.37 38.02
N LEU A 913 24.77 22.10 37.50
CA LEU A 913 24.53 21.05 36.53
C LEU A 913 25.32 21.27 35.22
N ASN A 914 25.40 22.53 34.75
CA ASN A 914 26.17 22.88 33.57
C ASN A 914 27.70 22.81 33.80
N ALA A 915 28.17 23.17 34.98
CA ALA A 915 29.59 23.17 35.31
C ALA A 915 30.15 21.78 35.61
N THR A 916 29.38 20.94 36.28
CA THR A 916 29.82 19.62 36.81
C THR A 916 29.21 18.43 36.12
N GLY A 917 28.12 18.61 35.33
CA GLY A 917 27.34 17.55 34.71
C GLY A 917 26.39 16.83 35.65
N ALA A 918 26.37 17.17 36.96
CA ALA A 918 25.52 16.57 37.97
C ALA A 918 25.09 17.62 39.02
N LEU A 919 23.92 17.42 39.59
CA LEU A 919 23.37 18.20 40.69
C LEU A 919 23.45 17.39 41.98
N LYS A 920 24.12 17.93 43.01
CA LYS A 920 24.24 17.30 44.31
C LYS A 920 23.15 17.78 45.24
N LEU A 921 22.44 16.86 45.81
CA LEU A 921 21.33 17.12 46.76
C LEU A 921 21.57 16.37 48.08
N ASP A 922 21.33 17.05 49.19
CA ASP A 922 21.18 16.38 50.50
C ASP A 922 19.71 16.00 50.70
N VAL A 923 19.45 14.71 50.74
CA VAL A 923 18.08 14.20 50.93
C VAL A 923 18.09 13.40 52.23
N ASN A 924 17.52 13.96 53.29
CA ASN A 924 17.42 13.36 54.65
C ASN A 924 18.78 12.96 55.25
N GLY A 925 19.85 13.77 55.06
CA GLY A 925 21.18 13.52 55.53
C GLY A 925 22.01 12.54 54.68
N GLN A 926 21.53 12.23 53.46
CA GLN A 926 22.26 11.44 52.48
C GLN A 926 22.49 12.27 51.23
N GLU A 927 23.74 12.47 50.85
CA GLU A 927 24.11 13.13 49.60
C GLU A 927 23.82 12.20 48.42
N ILE A 928 23.05 12.71 47.42
CA ILE A 928 22.75 12.04 46.16
C ILE A 928 23.19 12.92 45.00
N GLU A 929 23.44 12.29 43.89
CA GLU A 929 23.90 12.93 42.67
C GLU A 929 22.90 12.62 41.51
N LEU A 930 22.32 13.68 40.92
CA LEU A 930 21.37 13.59 39.81
C LEU A 930 22.01 14.17 38.54
N PHE A 931 22.03 13.38 37.50
CA PHE A 931 22.53 13.81 36.19
C PHE A 931 21.41 14.47 35.38
N LYS A 932 21.77 15.15 34.30
CA LYS A 932 20.81 15.84 33.42
C LYS A 932 19.66 14.93 32.94
N GLU A 933 19.94 13.67 32.67
CA GLU A 933 18.97 12.62 32.30
C GLU A 933 18.00 12.22 33.41
N ASP A 934 18.37 12.51 34.68
CA ASP A 934 17.57 12.23 35.86
C ASP A 934 16.58 13.35 36.19
N LEU A 935 16.65 14.47 35.47
CA LEU A 935 15.91 15.70 35.73
C LEU A 935 15.02 16.09 34.59
N LEU A 936 13.79 16.44 34.89
CA LEU A 936 12.91 17.22 34.06
C LEU A 936 13.12 18.70 34.44
N ILE A 937 13.65 19.48 33.52
CA ILE A 937 14.02 20.87 33.73
C ILE A 937 12.97 21.75 33.07
N ASP A 938 12.20 22.47 33.89
CA ASP A 938 11.22 23.45 33.41
C ASP A 938 11.72 24.86 33.77
N THR A 939 11.33 25.88 32.99
CA THR A 939 11.55 27.27 33.34
C THR A 939 10.42 27.74 34.25
N ALA A 940 10.76 28.26 35.42
CA ALA A 940 9.83 28.95 36.29
C ALA A 940 9.83 30.45 35.98
N GLN A 941 8.65 31.07 36.00
CA GLN A 941 8.45 32.45 35.62
C GLN A 941 8.64 33.40 36.82
N ILE A 942 9.20 34.60 36.51
CA ILE A 942 9.21 35.73 37.44
C ILE A 942 7.99 36.59 37.12
N GLU A 943 7.34 37.18 38.12
CA GLU A 943 6.17 38.05 37.95
C GLU A 943 6.51 39.21 36.98
N GLY A 944 5.66 39.40 35.97
CA GLY A 944 5.87 40.41 34.92
C GLY A 944 6.63 39.92 33.69
N TYR A 945 7.00 38.65 33.65
CA TYR A 945 7.65 38.05 32.50
C TYR A 945 7.02 36.71 32.16
N GLU A 946 6.97 36.36 30.89
CA GLU A 946 6.51 35.09 30.40
C GLU A 946 7.61 34.46 29.54
N SER A 947 7.93 33.19 29.73
CA SER A 947 9.01 32.55 29.00
C SER A 947 8.62 31.19 28.43
N VAL A 948 9.21 30.85 27.31
CA VAL A 948 9.14 29.54 26.67
C VAL A 948 10.56 29.11 26.31
N ASN A 949 10.88 27.85 26.58
CA ASN A 949 12.15 27.23 26.21
C ASN A 949 11.87 26.05 25.29
N ASP A 950 12.51 26.00 24.13
CA ASP A 950 12.45 24.92 23.19
C ASP A 950 13.79 24.78 22.45
N ASN A 951 14.28 23.57 22.28
CA ASN A 951 15.50 23.24 21.51
C ASN A 951 16.73 24.12 21.81
N GLY A 952 16.92 24.52 23.08
CA GLY A 952 18.05 25.36 23.51
C GLY A 952 17.84 26.87 23.31
N ILE A 953 16.71 27.27 22.74
CA ILE A 953 16.29 28.66 22.62
C ILE A 953 15.38 29.02 23.78
N THR A 954 15.61 30.15 24.43
CA THR A 954 14.72 30.72 25.43
C THR A 954 14.20 32.07 24.96
N VAL A 955 12.90 32.23 24.91
CA VAL A 955 12.22 33.48 24.59
C VAL A 955 11.52 33.97 25.85
N VAL A 956 11.72 35.25 26.17
CA VAL A 956 11.09 35.91 27.32
C VAL A 956 10.37 37.16 26.84
N LEU A 957 9.09 37.30 27.16
CA LEU A 957 8.32 38.53 26.93
C LEU A 957 8.18 39.31 28.23
N ASP A 958 8.41 40.61 28.16
CA ASP A 958 8.09 41.56 29.21
C ASP A 958 6.59 41.88 29.17
N THR A 959 5.84 41.31 30.10
CA THR A 959 4.37 41.43 30.19
C THR A 959 3.89 42.67 30.95
N ASN A 960 4.85 43.49 31.42
CA ASN A 960 4.53 44.76 32.08
C ASN A 960 4.14 45.79 31.01
N LEU A 961 2.87 46.10 30.94
CA LEU A 961 2.32 47.02 29.93
C LEU A 961 2.22 48.45 30.48
N SER A 962 2.93 49.39 29.85
CA SER A 962 2.80 50.81 30.19
C SER A 962 1.44 51.37 29.70
N PRO A 963 1.00 52.52 30.27
CA PRO A 963 -0.21 53.21 29.80
C PRO A 963 -0.20 53.51 28.30
N GLU A 964 0.94 53.89 27.75
CA GLU A 964 1.14 54.20 26.33
C GLU A 964 0.96 52.94 25.46
N LEU A 965 1.49 51.78 25.89
CA LEU A 965 1.32 50.49 25.18
C LEU A 965 -0.14 50.05 25.22
N LEU A 966 -0.85 50.23 26.33
CA LEU A 966 -2.27 49.91 26.45
C LEU A 966 -3.12 50.81 25.53
N GLU A 967 -2.81 52.11 25.43
CA GLU A 967 -3.50 53.02 24.52
C GLU A 967 -3.26 52.64 23.06
N GLU A 968 -2.01 52.33 22.66
CA GLU A 968 -1.71 51.85 21.30
C GLU A 968 -2.44 50.55 20.98
N GLY A 969 -2.51 49.62 21.93
CA GLY A 969 -3.26 48.38 21.77
C GLY A 969 -4.77 48.62 21.53
N PHE A 970 -5.34 49.59 22.23
CA PHE A 970 -6.73 49.99 22.04
C PHE A 970 -6.98 50.58 20.66
N VAL A 971 -6.09 51.47 20.18
CA VAL A 971 -6.15 52.07 18.82
C VAL A 971 -6.10 50.98 17.76
N ARG A 972 -5.18 50.01 17.88
CA ARG A 972 -5.07 48.90 16.93
C ARG A 972 -6.31 48.02 16.92
N GLU A 973 -6.99 47.80 18.05
CA GLU A 973 -8.28 47.11 18.11
C GLU A 973 -9.39 47.91 17.37
N ILE A 974 -9.43 49.22 17.52
CA ILE A 974 -10.40 50.07 16.80
C ILE A 974 -10.19 49.97 15.30
N ILE A 975 -8.97 50.09 14.82
CA ILE A 975 -8.63 49.97 13.40
C ILE A 975 -9.07 48.62 12.86
N SER A 976 -8.82 47.54 13.61
CA SER A 976 -9.23 46.20 13.21
C SER A 976 -10.76 46.06 13.12
N LYS A 977 -11.49 46.68 14.04
CA LYS A 977 -12.97 46.69 14.00
C LYS A 977 -13.49 47.41 12.77
N ILE A 978 -12.92 48.55 12.45
CA ILE A 978 -13.27 49.33 11.25
C ILE A 978 -13.00 48.51 9.98
N GLN A 979 -11.87 47.81 9.88
CA GLN A 979 -11.58 46.93 8.74
C GLN A 979 -12.55 45.75 8.65
N THR A 980 -12.97 45.15 9.78
CA THR A 980 -13.98 44.14 9.81
C THR A 980 -15.33 44.67 9.30
N MET A 981 -15.77 45.83 9.75
CA MET A 981 -17.01 46.46 9.29
C MET A 981 -16.99 46.76 7.78
N ARG A 982 -15.84 47.20 7.24
CA ARG A 982 -15.68 47.40 5.79
C ARG A 982 -15.91 46.13 5.02
N LYS A 983 -15.34 44.99 5.48
CA LYS A 983 -15.50 43.67 4.89
C LYS A 983 -16.95 43.19 4.96
N GLU A 984 -17.60 43.37 6.10
CA GLU A 984 -19.00 42.94 6.31
C GLU A 984 -19.99 43.80 5.48
N ALA A 985 -19.61 45.03 5.18
CA ALA A 985 -20.40 45.95 4.33
C ALA A 985 -20.06 45.78 2.82
N ASP A 986 -19.26 44.79 2.46
CA ASP A 986 -18.87 44.46 1.08
C ASP A 986 -18.20 45.59 0.31
N PHE A 987 -17.44 46.46 1.01
CA PHE A 987 -16.66 47.50 0.37
C PHE A 987 -15.46 46.92 -0.38
N GLU A 988 -15.20 47.47 -1.57
CA GLU A 988 -13.99 47.14 -2.34
C GLU A 988 -12.72 47.64 -1.63
N VAL A 989 -11.58 46.99 -1.91
CA VAL A 989 -10.29 47.28 -1.27
C VAL A 989 -9.89 48.74 -1.46
N MET A 990 -10.23 49.32 -2.61
CA MET A 990 -9.85 50.72 -2.98
C MET A 990 -10.89 51.79 -2.56
N ASP A 991 -11.97 51.40 -1.96
CA ASP A 991 -13.02 52.33 -1.53
C ASP A 991 -12.53 53.23 -0.39
N ARG A 992 -12.79 54.51 -0.51
CA ARG A 992 -12.60 55.47 0.57
C ARG A 992 -13.86 55.51 1.43
N ILE A 993 -13.66 55.46 2.73
CA ILE A 993 -14.76 55.46 3.70
C ILE A 993 -14.72 56.70 4.56
N LYS A 994 -15.87 57.16 5.04
CA LYS A 994 -16.02 58.12 6.12
C LYS A 994 -16.42 57.33 7.38
N VAL A 995 -15.59 57.47 8.42
CA VAL A 995 -15.89 56.85 9.74
C VAL A 995 -16.56 57.90 10.61
N THR A 996 -17.72 57.53 11.15
CA THR A 996 -18.40 58.33 12.19
C THR A 996 -18.42 57.48 13.45
N TYR A 997 -18.11 58.03 14.58
CA TYR A 997 -18.03 57.35 15.86
C TYR A 997 -18.81 58.12 16.94
N GLU A 998 -19.29 57.37 17.93
CA GLU A 998 -19.86 57.82 19.16
C GLU A 998 -19.33 56.95 20.29
N GLY A 999 -18.86 57.51 21.40
CA GLY A 999 -18.23 56.74 22.47
C GLY A 999 -18.11 57.46 23.79
N SER A 1000 -17.35 56.87 24.73
CA SER A 1000 -17.02 57.52 25.99
C SER A 1000 -15.98 58.61 25.79
N GLU A 1001 -15.89 59.55 26.74
CA GLU A 1001 -14.87 60.63 26.74
C GLU A 1001 -13.45 60.09 26.53
N LYS A 1002 -13.16 58.89 27.08
CA LYS A 1002 -11.88 58.23 26.89
C LYS A 1002 -11.67 57.77 25.43
N ALA A 1003 -12.67 57.23 24.79
CA ALA A 1003 -12.61 56.80 23.40
C ALA A 1003 -12.47 58.03 22.47
N GLU A 1004 -13.21 59.08 22.72
CA GLU A 1004 -13.11 60.33 21.95
C GLU A 1004 -11.73 60.95 22.03
N ALA A 1005 -11.12 61.01 23.23
CA ALA A 1005 -9.76 61.53 23.42
C ALA A 1005 -8.73 60.68 22.68
N VAL A 1006 -8.90 59.34 22.61
CA VAL A 1006 -8.02 58.44 21.87
C VAL A 1006 -8.16 58.66 20.38
N PHE A 1007 -9.38 58.81 19.83
CA PHE A 1007 -9.64 59.12 18.43
C PHE A 1007 -9.01 60.46 18.01
N GLU A 1008 -9.20 61.51 18.83
CA GLU A 1008 -8.65 62.85 18.54
C GLU A 1008 -7.13 62.86 18.52
N LYS A 1009 -6.50 62.17 19.46
CA LYS A 1009 -5.03 62.05 19.56
C LYS A 1009 -4.39 61.26 18.42
N ASN A 1010 -5.08 60.26 17.90
CA ASN A 1010 -4.57 59.29 16.95
C ASN A 1010 -5.26 59.34 15.57
N ASN A 1011 -5.88 60.43 15.20
CA ASN A 1011 -6.69 60.59 13.97
C ASN A 1011 -5.87 60.51 12.67
N THR A 1012 -4.55 60.49 12.73
CA THR A 1012 -3.63 60.33 11.59
C THR A 1012 -3.26 58.87 11.34
N LEU A 1013 -3.59 57.96 12.21
CA LEU A 1013 -3.39 56.49 12.09
C LEU A 1013 -4.60 55.82 11.43
#